data_776c58df6cc8b60fd06078ab18e22216
#
_entry.id   776c58df6cc8b60fd06078ab18e22216
#
_cell.length_a   1.000
_cell.length_b   1.000
_cell.length_c   1.000
_cell.angle_alpha   90.00
_cell.angle_beta   90.00
_cell.angle_gamma   90.00
#
_symmetry.space_group_name_H-M   'P 1'
#
loop_
_entity.id
_entity.type
_entity.pdbx_description
1 polymer ?
#
loop_
_entity_poly.entity_id
_entity_poly.type
_entity_poly.pdbx_seq_one_letter_code
_entity_poly.pdbx_strand_id
1 'polypeptide(L)'
;MILFFRTPTKSVIATEVSQELASEDIQKLSWLYGEATVENEENLKGCFIGPRREMITPWSTNAVEITQNMGLTGVLRIEEYFPVKDENAEYDPMLQRMYKGLNQEIFTVNIKPQPIVHIENLEEYNEKEGLALSREEMDYLLKVEKDLGRKLTDSEVFGFAQINSEHCRHKIFGGTFIIDGQEMESSLFQMIKKTTAENPNKIISAYKDNVAFAEGPIVEQFSPADHSTSDYFIIKDIKTVISLKAETHNFPTTVEPFNGASTGTGGEIRDRMGGGKGSWPIAGTAVYMTSYPRTDEGREWEDILPVRQWLYQTPEQILIKASNGASDFGNKFGQPLICGSVLTFEHQENGEKYAYDKVIMLAGGVGYGTQRDCLKGHPEKGNKVVVMGGDNYRIGLGGGSVSSVETGRYSSGIELNAVQRANAEMQKRAYNVVRALCEEDNNPIVSIHDHGSAGHVNCLSELVEENGGLIHMDKLPIGDQTLSAKEIIANESQERMGLLIDESAIEHVQKIADRERAPMYTVGETTGDARFAFEQADGVRPFDLAVDQMFGSSPKTYMVDKTVERHYENVSYETSKLNEYIRRVLQLEAVACKDWLTNKVDRSVTGKIARQQCQGEIQLPLSDCGVVALDYRGEKGIATSLGHAPQAALANPAAGSVLSVAEALTNIVWAPMAEGLDSVSLSANWMWPCRAQEGEDARLYTAVKALSDFCCSLQINVPTGKDSLSMTQKYPNGEKIISPGTVIVSAGGEVSDVKKVVSPVLVNDEKST
;
A
#
# COMPACT_ATOMS: atom_id res chain seq x y z
N MET A 1 -14.10 31.96 18.70
CA MET A 1 -14.94 31.46 19.81
C MET A 1 -15.25 29.96 19.50
N ILE A 2 -15.27 29.13 20.54
CA ILE A 2 -15.59 27.69 20.38
C ILE A 2 -16.91 27.41 21.08
N LEU A 3 -17.86 26.85 20.35
CA LEU A 3 -19.13 26.36 20.88
C LEU A 3 -19.01 24.86 21.14
N PHE A 4 -19.50 24.38 22.27
CA PHE A 4 -19.51 22.96 22.63
C PHE A 4 -20.93 22.41 22.54
N PHE A 5 -21.07 21.24 21.90
CA PHE A 5 -22.32 20.51 21.74
C PHE A 5 -22.17 19.11 22.29
N ARG A 6 -23.03 18.71 23.21
CA ARG A 6 -23.05 17.35 23.75
C ARG A 6 -24.03 16.48 22.98
N THR A 7 -23.51 15.45 22.35
CA THR A 7 -24.34 14.51 21.58
C THR A 7 -25.14 13.55 22.49
N PRO A 8 -26.19 12.91 22.00
CA PRO A 8 -26.91 11.85 22.74
C PRO A 8 -26.01 10.69 23.17
N THR A 9 -24.92 10.44 22.47
CA THR A 9 -23.89 9.42 22.79
C THR A 9 -22.88 9.90 23.81
N LYS A 10 -23.02 11.12 24.34
CA LYS A 10 -22.17 11.80 25.33
C LYS A 10 -20.81 12.32 24.79
N SER A 11 -20.50 12.16 23.50
CA SER A 11 -19.36 12.87 22.93
C SER A 11 -19.59 14.37 22.93
N VAL A 12 -18.53 15.15 22.76
CA VAL A 12 -18.59 16.62 22.68
C VAL A 12 -18.08 17.04 21.32
N ILE A 13 -18.91 17.76 20.55
CA ILE A 13 -18.50 18.39 19.32
C ILE A 13 -18.11 19.82 19.64
N ALA A 14 -16.86 20.19 19.34
CA ALA A 14 -16.33 21.54 19.45
C ALA A 14 -16.36 22.20 18.07
N THR A 15 -17.07 23.33 17.97
CA THR A 15 -17.24 24.08 16.74
C THR A 15 -16.60 25.45 16.88
N GLU A 16 -15.53 25.70 16.15
CA GLU A 16 -14.88 27.01 16.08
C GLU A 16 -15.61 27.91 15.10
N VAL A 17 -15.95 29.11 15.56
CA VAL A 17 -16.65 30.09 14.76
C VAL A 17 -15.91 31.45 14.78
N SER A 18 -15.91 32.13 13.64
CA SER A 18 -15.29 33.46 13.48
C SER A 18 -16.14 34.61 14.01
N GLN A 19 -17.43 34.37 14.20
CA GLN A 19 -18.42 35.35 14.68
C GLN A 19 -19.49 34.66 15.51
N GLU A 20 -20.24 35.43 16.29
CA GLU A 20 -21.38 34.91 17.04
C GLU A 20 -22.48 34.45 16.06
N LEU A 21 -22.97 33.25 16.28
CA LEU A 21 -24.00 32.63 15.43
C LEU A 21 -25.40 33.01 15.92
N ALA A 22 -26.33 33.20 15.00
CA ALA A 22 -27.73 33.37 15.31
C ALA A 22 -28.34 32.14 15.98
N SER A 23 -29.36 32.31 16.80
CA SER A 23 -30.02 31.17 17.47
C SER A 23 -30.56 30.11 16.50
N GLU A 24 -30.99 30.52 15.29
CA GLU A 24 -31.42 29.61 14.24
C GLU A 24 -30.26 28.75 13.71
N ASP A 25 -29.07 29.33 13.55
CA ASP A 25 -27.88 28.62 13.08
C ASP A 25 -27.36 27.62 14.14
N ILE A 26 -27.43 28.00 15.41
CA ILE A 26 -27.14 27.10 16.53
C ILE A 26 -28.10 25.88 16.52
N GLN A 27 -29.40 26.12 16.25
CA GLN A 27 -30.36 25.02 16.12
C GLN A 27 -30.07 24.10 14.94
N LYS A 28 -29.64 24.66 13.80
CA LYS A 28 -29.21 23.86 12.64
C LYS A 28 -28.00 22.98 12.98
N LEU A 29 -27.00 23.54 13.70
CA LEU A 29 -25.85 22.76 14.17
C LEU A 29 -26.26 21.65 15.15
N SER A 30 -27.15 21.98 16.11
CA SER A 30 -27.69 21.01 17.06
C SER A 30 -28.34 19.82 16.33
N TRP A 31 -29.18 20.12 15.35
CA TRP A 31 -29.82 19.10 14.50
C TRP A 31 -28.79 18.31 13.68
N LEU A 32 -27.82 18.97 13.05
CA LEU A 32 -26.76 18.35 12.26
C LEU A 32 -25.93 17.36 13.11
N TYR A 33 -25.72 17.68 14.39
CA TYR A 33 -24.98 16.83 15.33
C TYR A 33 -25.88 15.79 16.03
N GLY A 34 -27.00 15.43 15.41
CA GLY A 34 -27.91 14.39 15.92
C GLY A 34 -28.70 14.80 17.15
N GLU A 35 -29.29 15.98 17.14
CA GLU A 35 -30.02 16.58 18.28
C GLU A 35 -29.12 16.82 19.51
N ALA A 36 -27.89 17.25 19.28
CA ALA A 36 -26.94 17.57 20.33
C ALA A 36 -27.38 18.79 21.13
N THR A 37 -27.09 18.79 22.43
CA THR A 37 -27.40 19.90 23.33
C THR A 37 -26.23 20.88 23.41
N VAL A 38 -26.49 22.17 23.24
CA VAL A 38 -25.47 23.21 23.43
C VAL A 38 -25.07 23.28 24.89
N GLU A 39 -23.79 23.25 25.18
CA GLU A 39 -23.23 23.49 26.51
C GLU A 39 -23.09 24.99 26.77
N ASN A 40 -23.55 25.44 27.92
CA ASN A 40 -23.46 26.82 28.33
C ASN A 40 -22.12 27.19 28.99
N GLU A 41 -21.29 26.17 29.27
CA GLU A 41 -19.99 26.33 29.91
C GLU A 41 -18.89 26.49 28.86
N GLU A 42 -18.04 27.51 28.98
CA GLU A 42 -16.85 27.69 28.14
C GLU A 42 -15.72 26.70 28.46
N ASN A 43 -15.79 26.05 29.63
CA ASN A 43 -14.80 25.11 30.14
C ASN A 43 -15.48 23.84 30.63
N LEU A 44 -15.36 22.76 29.85
CA LEU A 44 -15.89 21.45 30.20
C LEU A 44 -14.85 20.66 31.01
N LYS A 45 -15.27 20.13 32.16
CA LYS A 45 -14.42 19.30 33.03
C LYS A 45 -14.47 17.83 32.61
N GLY A 46 -13.39 17.09 32.88
CA GLY A 46 -13.28 15.67 32.60
C GLY A 46 -12.08 15.31 31.76
N CYS A 47 -11.93 14.02 31.42
CA CYS A 47 -10.92 13.54 30.51
C CYS A 47 -11.58 13.23 29.15
N PHE A 48 -10.93 13.66 28.08
CA PHE A 48 -11.43 13.48 26.73
C PHE A 48 -10.30 13.02 25.81
N ILE A 49 -10.61 12.12 24.87
CA ILE A 49 -9.76 11.80 23.74
C ILE A 49 -10.34 12.53 22.53
N GLY A 50 -9.52 13.23 21.79
CA GLY A 50 -9.90 13.94 20.59
C GLY A 50 -8.71 14.16 19.67
N PRO A 51 -8.93 14.76 18.49
CA PRO A 51 -7.87 15.04 17.54
C PRO A 51 -6.76 15.90 18.15
N ARG A 52 -5.53 15.72 17.64
CA ARG A 52 -4.43 16.65 17.99
C ARG A 52 -4.81 18.06 17.55
N ARG A 53 -4.50 19.05 18.38
CA ARG A 53 -4.85 20.45 18.09
C ARG A 53 -4.19 21.00 16.83
N GLU A 54 -3.01 20.47 16.51
CA GLU A 54 -2.18 20.82 15.37
C GLU A 54 -2.75 20.33 14.03
N MET A 55 -3.73 19.41 14.08
CA MET A 55 -4.29 18.71 12.94
C MET A 55 -5.75 19.10 12.72
N ILE A 56 -6.11 19.51 11.52
CA ILE A 56 -7.52 19.56 11.08
C ILE A 56 -7.84 18.20 10.47
N THR A 57 -8.79 17.47 11.07
CA THR A 57 -9.10 16.13 10.58
C THR A 57 -9.87 16.18 9.24
N PRO A 58 -9.74 15.14 8.39
CA PRO A 58 -10.59 15.01 7.19
C PRO A 58 -12.08 15.03 7.53
N TRP A 59 -12.46 14.49 8.69
CA TRP A 59 -13.83 14.57 9.19
C TRP A 59 -14.26 16.02 9.44
N SER A 60 -13.38 16.84 10.04
CA SER A 60 -13.64 18.27 10.27
C SER A 60 -13.86 19.03 8.96
N THR A 61 -13.02 18.78 7.96
CA THR A 61 -13.15 19.42 6.65
C THR A 61 -14.52 19.13 6.02
N ASN A 62 -14.96 17.87 6.05
CA ASN A 62 -16.26 17.46 5.55
C ASN A 62 -17.41 18.09 6.36
N ALA A 63 -17.29 18.10 7.69
CA ALA A 63 -18.29 18.67 8.57
C ALA A 63 -18.47 20.19 8.31
N VAL A 64 -17.39 20.93 8.17
CA VAL A 64 -17.42 22.36 7.82
C VAL A 64 -18.05 22.59 6.46
N GLU A 65 -17.71 21.78 5.45
CA GLU A 65 -18.32 21.88 4.12
C GLU A 65 -19.84 21.66 4.16
N ILE A 66 -20.31 20.68 4.96
CA ILE A 66 -21.75 20.45 5.15
C ILE A 66 -22.42 21.69 5.72
N THR A 67 -21.83 22.35 6.73
CA THR A 67 -22.41 23.57 7.29
C THR A 67 -22.49 24.69 6.27
N GLN A 68 -21.48 24.87 5.43
CA GLN A 68 -21.48 25.83 4.33
C GLN A 68 -22.59 25.55 3.32
N ASN A 69 -22.80 24.29 2.94
CA ASN A 69 -23.88 23.87 2.06
C ASN A 69 -25.27 24.09 2.67
N MET A 70 -25.39 24.12 4.00
CA MET A 70 -26.60 24.49 4.73
C MET A 70 -26.81 26.02 4.86
N GLY A 71 -25.91 26.81 4.30
CA GLY A 71 -25.96 28.27 4.35
C GLY A 71 -25.46 28.86 5.66
N LEU A 72 -24.76 28.09 6.52
CA LEU A 72 -24.10 28.62 7.70
C LEU A 72 -22.77 29.25 7.32
N THR A 73 -22.55 30.50 7.74
CA THR A 73 -21.29 31.21 7.53
C THR A 73 -20.53 31.36 8.84
N GLY A 74 -19.21 31.43 8.75
CA GLY A 74 -18.35 31.67 9.91
C GLY A 74 -17.95 30.44 10.71
N VAL A 75 -18.33 29.24 10.31
CA VAL A 75 -17.82 27.97 10.89
C VAL A 75 -16.45 27.69 10.29
N LEU A 76 -15.43 27.55 11.15
CA LEU A 76 -14.03 27.39 10.74
C LEU A 76 -13.51 25.97 10.93
N ARG A 77 -13.89 25.34 12.05
CA ARG A 77 -13.42 24.01 12.42
C ARG A 77 -14.46 23.29 13.27
N ILE A 78 -14.65 21.99 13.05
CA ILE A 78 -15.55 21.14 13.84
C ILE A 78 -14.79 19.86 14.19
N GLU A 79 -14.67 19.51 15.47
CA GLU A 79 -14.00 18.27 15.90
C GLU A 79 -14.79 17.60 17.02
N GLU A 80 -14.72 16.27 17.06
CA GLU A 80 -15.41 15.46 18.07
C GLU A 80 -14.45 14.96 19.15
N TYR A 81 -14.88 15.04 20.42
CA TYR A 81 -14.14 14.64 21.60
C TYR A 81 -14.93 13.59 22.38
N PHE A 82 -14.28 12.48 22.73
CA PHE A 82 -14.89 11.36 23.43
C PHE A 82 -14.54 11.40 24.91
N PRO A 83 -15.52 11.44 25.82
CA PRO A 83 -15.26 11.39 27.24
C PRO A 83 -14.72 10.01 27.63
N VAL A 84 -13.68 10.00 28.44
CA VAL A 84 -13.06 8.78 28.96
C VAL A 84 -13.01 8.82 30.48
N LYS A 85 -12.86 7.64 31.09
CA LYS A 85 -12.94 7.49 32.54
C LYS A 85 -11.78 8.19 33.26
N ASP A 86 -10.57 8.04 32.70
CA ASP A 86 -9.32 8.58 33.27
C ASP A 86 -8.26 8.78 32.17
N GLU A 87 -7.09 9.24 32.57
CA GLU A 87 -5.97 9.59 31.70
C GLU A 87 -5.24 8.37 31.10
N ASN A 88 -5.57 7.14 31.54
CA ASN A 88 -4.91 5.92 31.08
C ASN A 88 -5.66 5.25 29.92
N ALA A 89 -6.71 5.88 29.41
CA ALA A 89 -7.44 5.36 28.26
C ALA A 89 -6.53 5.27 27.01
N GLU A 90 -6.64 4.19 26.28
CA GLU A 90 -5.89 3.98 25.04
C GLU A 90 -6.39 4.88 23.92
N TYR A 91 -5.47 5.46 23.15
CA TYR A 91 -5.75 6.26 21.98
C TYR A 91 -4.59 6.19 20.98
N ASP A 92 -4.81 6.56 19.72
CA ASP A 92 -3.74 6.67 18.72
C ASP A 92 -2.97 7.98 18.90
N PRO A 93 -1.73 7.97 19.42
CA PRO A 93 -0.98 9.18 19.70
C PRO A 93 -0.54 9.94 18.43
N MET A 94 -0.64 9.32 17.24
CA MET A 94 -0.31 9.98 15.99
C MET A 94 -1.46 10.89 15.53
N LEU A 95 -2.70 10.52 15.80
CA LEU A 95 -3.89 11.28 15.39
C LEU A 95 -4.58 11.99 16.55
N GLN A 96 -4.46 11.45 17.76
CA GLN A 96 -5.26 11.86 18.93
C GLN A 96 -4.39 12.34 20.09
N ARG A 97 -5.03 13.00 21.03
CA ARG A 97 -4.45 13.47 22.28
C ARG A 97 -5.45 13.31 23.43
N MET A 98 -4.92 13.11 24.63
CA MET A 98 -5.66 13.19 25.88
C MET A 98 -5.80 14.66 26.32
N TYR A 99 -7.03 15.10 26.60
CA TYR A 99 -7.38 16.44 27.07
C TYR A 99 -7.91 16.39 28.51
N LYS A 100 -7.36 17.22 29.39
CA LYS A 100 -7.85 17.43 30.76
C LYS A 100 -8.79 18.64 30.74
N GLY A 101 -10.04 18.41 30.37
CA GLY A 101 -11.01 19.44 30.08
C GLY A 101 -10.91 19.99 28.65
N LEU A 102 -12.01 20.60 28.20
CA LEU A 102 -12.08 21.29 26.93
C LEU A 102 -12.35 22.78 27.19
N ASN A 103 -11.63 23.69 26.56
CA ASN A 103 -11.74 25.14 26.75
C ASN A 103 -11.61 25.88 25.42
N GLN A 104 -11.63 27.22 25.47
CA GLN A 104 -11.56 28.08 24.27
C GLN A 104 -10.20 28.05 23.54
N GLU A 105 -9.18 27.37 24.11
CA GLU A 105 -7.82 27.23 23.51
C GLU A 105 -7.53 25.88 22.92
N ILE A 106 -8.52 25.00 22.83
CA ILE A 106 -8.28 23.61 22.38
C ILE A 106 -7.74 23.51 20.94
N PHE A 107 -7.98 24.51 20.11
CA PHE A 107 -7.47 24.61 18.75
C PHE A 107 -6.25 25.54 18.62
N THR A 108 -5.82 26.18 19.69
CA THR A 108 -4.67 27.10 19.67
C THR A 108 -3.37 26.35 19.57
N VAL A 109 -2.57 26.60 18.52
CA VAL A 109 -1.27 26.00 18.29
C VAL A 109 -0.17 27.04 18.51
N ASN A 110 0.70 26.80 19.50
CA ASN A 110 1.83 27.68 19.84
C ASN A 110 3.19 27.09 19.45
N ILE A 111 3.21 25.96 18.71
CA ILE A 111 4.43 25.26 18.28
C ILE A 111 4.82 25.78 16.90
N LYS A 112 6.10 26.15 16.74
CA LYS A 112 6.65 26.53 15.43
C LYS A 112 7.31 25.33 14.77
N PRO A 113 7.29 25.23 13.43
CA PRO A 113 8.05 24.25 12.68
C PRO A 113 9.55 24.31 13.02
N GLN A 114 10.21 23.16 12.99
CA GLN A 114 11.66 23.11 13.13
C GLN A 114 12.30 23.77 11.90
N PRO A 115 13.39 24.58 12.10
CA PRO A 115 14.09 25.21 10.99
C PRO A 115 14.84 24.17 10.15
N ILE A 116 15.16 24.54 8.91
CA ILE A 116 16.05 23.77 8.04
C ILE A 116 17.44 23.72 8.68
N VAL A 117 18.03 22.53 8.73
CA VAL A 117 19.35 22.31 9.35
C VAL A 117 20.32 21.76 8.29
N HIS A 118 21.55 22.29 8.26
CA HIS A 118 22.64 21.71 7.48
C HIS A 118 23.31 20.61 8.30
N ILE A 119 23.52 19.44 7.70
CA ILE A 119 24.01 18.26 8.40
C ILE A 119 25.54 18.26 8.47
N GLU A 120 26.08 18.35 9.68
CA GLU A 120 27.52 18.32 9.92
C GLU A 120 28.04 16.89 10.05
N ASN A 121 27.27 15.97 10.64
CA ASN A 121 27.63 14.58 10.88
C ASN A 121 26.55 13.64 10.33
N LEU A 122 26.83 13.05 9.16
CA LEU A 122 25.89 12.14 8.47
C LEU A 122 25.64 10.84 9.26
N GLU A 123 26.66 10.29 9.93
CA GLU A 123 26.54 9.03 10.66
C GLU A 123 25.59 9.20 11.87
N GLU A 124 25.79 10.25 12.65
CA GLU A 124 24.91 10.59 13.78
C GLU A 124 23.46 10.87 13.32
N TYR A 125 23.32 11.60 12.22
CA TYR A 125 21.99 11.91 11.66
C TYR A 125 21.30 10.66 11.13
N ASN A 126 22.03 9.76 10.46
CA ASN A 126 21.54 8.47 9.98
C ASN A 126 20.96 7.60 11.12
N GLU A 127 21.69 7.51 12.25
CA GLU A 127 21.21 6.75 13.41
C GLU A 127 20.02 7.41 14.09
N LYS A 128 20.08 8.72 14.32
CA LYS A 128 19.04 9.49 15.01
C LYS A 128 17.68 9.44 14.29
N GLU A 129 17.70 9.57 12.97
CA GLU A 129 16.47 9.64 12.16
C GLU A 129 16.07 8.25 11.60
N GLY A 130 16.84 7.21 11.85
CA GLY A 130 16.54 5.85 11.37
C GLY A 130 16.57 5.72 9.85
N LEU A 131 17.56 6.31 9.18
CA LEU A 131 17.58 6.42 7.71
C LEU A 131 18.06 5.17 6.99
N ALA A 132 18.70 4.24 7.68
CA ALA A 132 19.24 2.99 7.15
C ALA A 132 20.23 3.18 5.97
N LEU A 133 20.94 4.31 5.90
CA LEU A 133 21.97 4.56 4.90
C LEU A 133 23.18 3.63 5.12
N SER A 134 23.67 3.02 4.05
CA SER A 134 24.93 2.28 4.05
C SER A 134 26.13 3.22 4.11
N ARG A 135 27.31 2.67 4.39
CA ARG A 135 28.54 3.46 4.42
C ARG A 135 28.86 4.04 3.04
N GLU A 136 28.67 3.25 2.00
CA GLU A 136 28.87 3.65 0.61
C GLU A 136 27.91 4.79 0.19
N GLU A 137 26.69 4.76 0.68
CA GLU A 137 25.71 5.84 0.44
C GLU A 137 26.08 7.11 1.19
N MET A 138 26.58 7.01 2.42
CA MET A 138 27.09 8.16 3.17
C MET A 138 28.33 8.76 2.48
N ASP A 139 29.27 7.93 2.01
CA ASP A 139 30.43 8.39 1.23
C ASP A 139 30.01 9.07 -0.08
N TYR A 140 28.97 8.56 -0.73
CA TYR A 140 28.35 9.19 -1.91
C TYR A 140 27.79 10.58 -1.59
N LEU A 141 27.02 10.72 -0.51
CA LEU A 141 26.47 12.01 -0.08
C LEU A 141 27.56 13.02 0.25
N LEU A 142 28.68 12.60 0.88
CA LEU A 142 29.85 13.46 1.12
C LEU A 142 30.49 13.94 -0.19
N LYS A 143 30.46 13.12 -1.25
CA LYS A 143 30.90 13.53 -2.58
C LYS A 143 29.94 14.56 -3.17
N VAL A 144 28.63 14.35 -3.06
CA VAL A 144 27.62 15.32 -3.50
C VAL A 144 27.79 16.68 -2.80
N GLU A 145 28.03 16.70 -1.47
CA GLU A 145 28.36 17.94 -0.74
C GLU A 145 29.54 18.69 -1.38
N LYS A 146 30.60 17.94 -1.70
CA LYS A 146 31.80 18.52 -2.32
C LYS A 146 31.52 19.11 -3.71
N ASP A 147 30.71 18.41 -4.50
CA ASP A 147 30.34 18.84 -5.86
C ASP A 147 29.43 20.08 -5.82
N LEU A 148 28.54 20.17 -4.84
CA LEU A 148 27.68 21.32 -4.59
C LEU A 148 28.41 22.51 -3.93
N GLY A 149 29.57 22.28 -3.30
CA GLY A 149 30.32 23.30 -2.55
C GLY A 149 29.60 23.78 -1.26
N ARG A 150 28.65 23.01 -0.76
CA ARG A 150 27.89 23.28 0.46
C ARG A 150 27.53 21.99 1.21
N LYS A 151 27.20 22.12 2.49
CA LYS A 151 26.59 21.03 3.26
C LYS A 151 25.19 20.71 2.74
N LEU A 152 24.81 19.45 2.82
CA LEU A 152 23.44 19.00 2.56
C LEU A 152 22.51 19.43 3.69
N THR A 153 21.28 19.73 3.35
CA THR A 153 20.23 20.01 4.32
C THR A 153 19.68 18.69 4.90
N ASP A 154 18.98 18.78 6.04
CA ASP A 154 18.22 17.69 6.62
C ASP A 154 17.18 17.11 5.64
N SER A 155 16.53 17.97 4.85
CA SER A 155 15.56 17.57 3.84
C SER A 155 16.21 16.78 2.68
N GLU A 156 17.41 17.19 2.24
CA GLU A 156 18.15 16.50 1.17
C GLU A 156 18.65 15.12 1.63
N VAL A 157 19.23 15.03 2.82
CA VAL A 157 19.71 13.74 3.37
C VAL A 157 18.54 12.80 3.64
N PHE A 158 17.48 13.30 4.29
CA PHE A 158 16.29 12.52 4.58
C PHE A 158 15.59 12.04 3.29
N GLY A 159 15.37 12.95 2.35
CA GLY A 159 14.75 12.63 1.06
C GLY A 159 15.57 11.62 0.25
N PHE A 160 16.88 11.80 0.16
CA PHE A 160 17.77 10.84 -0.50
C PHE A 160 17.66 9.45 0.11
N ALA A 161 17.68 9.34 1.45
CA ALA A 161 17.58 8.07 2.15
C ALA A 161 16.25 7.35 1.86
N GLN A 162 15.14 8.09 1.79
CA GLN A 162 13.83 7.52 1.48
C GLN A 162 13.75 7.06 0.03
N ILE A 163 14.12 7.92 -0.94
CA ILE A 163 14.09 7.59 -2.38
C ILE A 163 15.00 6.41 -2.71
N ASN A 164 16.18 6.32 -2.06
CA ASN A 164 17.17 5.27 -2.28
C ASN A 164 17.08 4.13 -1.26
N SER A 165 15.96 3.99 -0.55
CA SER A 165 15.72 2.86 0.34
C SER A 165 15.64 1.54 -0.44
N GLU A 166 15.84 0.40 0.23
CA GLU A 166 15.65 -0.92 -0.39
C GLU A 166 14.22 -1.06 -0.93
N HIS A 167 13.26 -0.54 -0.16
CA HIS A 167 11.84 -0.56 -0.53
C HIS A 167 11.54 0.15 -1.87
N CYS A 168 12.17 1.31 -2.13
CA CYS A 168 11.92 2.08 -3.35
C CYS A 168 12.78 1.64 -4.53
N ARG A 169 14.02 1.18 -4.29
CA ARG A 169 15.00 0.92 -5.37
C ARG A 169 15.33 -0.53 -5.63
N HIS A 170 14.85 -1.46 -4.81
CA HIS A 170 15.11 -2.89 -4.98
C HIS A 170 16.61 -3.20 -5.19
N LYS A 171 17.46 -2.58 -4.36
CA LYS A 171 18.92 -2.63 -4.51
C LYS A 171 19.49 -4.04 -4.49
N ILE A 172 18.93 -4.92 -3.65
CA ILE A 172 19.31 -6.34 -3.58
C ILE A 172 18.92 -7.07 -4.86
N PHE A 173 17.71 -6.84 -5.38
CA PHE A 173 17.27 -7.46 -6.64
C PHE A 173 18.10 -7.02 -7.85
N GLY A 174 18.56 -5.77 -7.87
CA GLY A 174 19.50 -5.24 -8.86
C GLY A 174 20.97 -5.57 -8.56
N GLY A 175 21.27 -6.11 -7.39
CA GLY A 175 22.62 -6.35 -6.87
C GLY A 175 23.38 -7.47 -7.54
N THR A 176 24.69 -7.50 -7.28
CA THR A 176 25.59 -8.57 -7.72
C THR A 176 25.74 -9.60 -6.61
N PHE A 177 25.43 -10.85 -6.91
CA PHE A 177 25.58 -11.98 -5.97
C PHE A 177 26.91 -12.66 -6.16
N ILE A 178 27.62 -12.90 -5.04
CA ILE A 178 28.87 -13.68 -4.98
C ILE A 178 28.60 -14.85 -4.04
N ILE A 179 28.40 -16.03 -4.62
CA ILE A 179 28.06 -17.25 -3.89
C ILE A 179 29.22 -18.23 -3.99
N ASP A 180 29.69 -18.75 -2.85
CA ASP A 180 30.85 -19.64 -2.75
C ASP A 180 32.11 -19.06 -3.38
N GLY A 181 32.27 -17.72 -3.33
CA GLY A 181 33.39 -16.98 -3.91
C GLY A 181 33.30 -16.80 -5.43
N GLN A 182 32.19 -17.17 -6.06
CA GLN A 182 31.96 -16.95 -7.50
C GLN A 182 30.90 -15.88 -7.71
N GLU A 183 31.22 -14.91 -8.57
CA GLU A 183 30.25 -13.91 -9.02
C GLU A 183 29.22 -14.59 -9.93
N MET A 184 27.94 -14.39 -9.62
CA MET A 184 26.84 -14.94 -10.39
C MET A 184 26.61 -14.15 -11.67
N GLU A 185 26.27 -14.85 -12.75
CA GLU A 185 26.14 -14.31 -14.11
C GLU A 185 25.04 -13.25 -14.23
N SER A 186 23.94 -13.39 -13.48
CA SER A 186 22.77 -12.52 -13.56
C SER A 186 22.35 -12.00 -12.19
N SER A 187 21.85 -10.77 -12.12
CA SER A 187 21.11 -10.29 -10.95
C SER A 187 19.73 -10.95 -10.88
N LEU A 188 19.08 -10.88 -9.71
CA LEU A 188 17.71 -11.40 -9.56
C LEU A 188 16.74 -10.72 -10.54
N PHE A 189 16.89 -9.42 -10.72
CA PHE A 189 16.05 -8.64 -11.62
C PHE A 189 16.21 -9.04 -13.09
N GLN A 190 17.45 -9.37 -13.52
CA GLN A 190 17.70 -9.87 -14.87
C GLN A 190 17.04 -11.22 -15.12
N MET A 191 17.04 -12.13 -14.12
CA MET A 191 16.37 -13.43 -14.22
C MET A 191 14.86 -13.28 -14.36
N ILE A 192 14.24 -12.35 -13.60
CA ILE A 192 12.79 -12.08 -13.72
C ILE A 192 12.48 -11.45 -15.08
N LYS A 193 13.24 -10.43 -15.52
CA LYS A 193 13.05 -9.79 -16.83
C LYS A 193 13.19 -10.76 -18.00
N LYS A 194 14.03 -11.78 -17.87
CA LYS A 194 14.20 -12.86 -18.85
C LYS A 194 12.88 -13.55 -19.18
N THR A 195 12.03 -13.81 -18.19
CA THR A 195 10.73 -14.47 -18.40
C THR A 195 9.86 -13.73 -19.40
N THR A 196 9.78 -12.40 -19.28
CA THR A 196 9.00 -11.55 -20.21
C THR A 196 9.72 -11.34 -21.54
N ALA A 197 11.05 -11.28 -21.54
CA ALA A 197 11.82 -11.14 -22.79
C ALA A 197 11.69 -12.39 -23.68
N GLU A 198 11.69 -13.58 -23.10
CA GLU A 198 11.52 -14.85 -23.81
C GLU A 198 10.03 -15.13 -24.13
N ASN A 199 9.11 -14.70 -23.28
CA ASN A 199 7.67 -14.97 -23.40
C ASN A 199 6.88 -13.67 -23.25
N PRO A 200 6.94 -12.75 -24.24
CA PRO A 200 6.22 -11.48 -24.16
C PRO A 200 4.70 -11.66 -24.15
N ASN A 201 4.19 -12.74 -24.75
CA ASN A 201 2.77 -13.07 -24.84
C ASN A 201 1.93 -11.81 -25.16
N LYS A 202 1.01 -11.43 -24.26
CA LYS A 202 0.16 -10.25 -24.42
C LYS A 202 0.68 -8.98 -23.72
N ILE A 203 1.92 -8.97 -23.21
CA ILE A 203 2.47 -7.84 -22.44
C ILE A 203 2.68 -6.63 -23.36
N ILE A 204 2.12 -5.49 -22.97
CA ILE A 204 2.33 -4.19 -23.61
C ILE A 204 3.36 -3.35 -22.85
N SER A 205 3.29 -3.37 -21.52
CA SER A 205 4.22 -2.64 -20.63
C SER A 205 4.59 -3.48 -19.41
N ALA A 206 5.89 -3.56 -19.13
CA ALA A 206 6.45 -4.18 -17.94
C ALA A 206 7.70 -3.44 -17.49
N TYR A 207 7.94 -3.37 -16.18
CA TYR A 207 9.14 -2.82 -15.53
C TYR A 207 9.43 -1.31 -15.80
N LYS A 208 8.50 -0.58 -16.37
CA LYS A 208 8.62 0.86 -16.71
C LYS A 208 7.63 1.73 -15.95
N ASP A 209 6.75 1.12 -15.20
CA ASP A 209 5.70 1.74 -14.43
C ASP A 209 5.42 0.92 -13.18
N ASN A 210 4.64 1.45 -12.25
CA ASN A 210 4.25 0.76 -11.02
C ASN A 210 3.40 -0.49 -11.29
N VAL A 211 2.84 -0.62 -12.49
CA VAL A 211 1.95 -1.70 -12.91
C VAL A 211 2.40 -2.28 -14.24
N ALA A 212 2.15 -3.57 -14.45
CA ALA A 212 2.27 -4.18 -15.76
C ALA A 212 0.93 -4.18 -16.49
N PHE A 213 0.97 -3.98 -17.81
CA PHE A 213 -0.20 -4.05 -18.68
C PHE A 213 -0.07 -5.15 -19.73
N ALA A 214 -1.09 -6.00 -19.78
CA ALA A 214 -1.29 -6.97 -20.86
C ALA A 214 -2.47 -6.54 -21.75
N GLU A 215 -2.48 -6.94 -23.01
CA GLU A 215 -3.62 -6.72 -23.92
C GLU A 215 -4.87 -7.41 -23.35
N GLY A 216 -5.99 -6.69 -23.36
CA GLY A 216 -7.29 -7.16 -22.90
C GLY A 216 -8.33 -7.16 -24.02
N PRO A 217 -9.55 -7.65 -23.75
CA PRO A 217 -10.64 -7.71 -24.72
C PRO A 217 -11.20 -6.32 -25.05
N ILE A 218 -11.98 -6.26 -26.14
CA ILE A 218 -12.86 -5.11 -26.37
C ILE A 218 -14.07 -5.26 -25.44
N VAL A 219 -14.39 -4.17 -24.73
CA VAL A 219 -15.53 -4.11 -23.80
C VAL A 219 -16.31 -2.80 -23.96
N GLU A 220 -17.54 -2.78 -23.47
CA GLU A 220 -18.37 -1.57 -23.49
C GLU A 220 -18.02 -0.64 -22.32
N GLN A 221 -17.73 0.62 -22.64
CA GLN A 221 -17.69 1.70 -21.65
C GLN A 221 -19.06 2.41 -21.63
N PHE A 222 -19.56 2.67 -20.43
CA PHE A 222 -20.79 3.41 -20.18
C PHE A 222 -20.45 4.64 -19.33
N SER A 223 -20.32 5.79 -19.98
CA SER A 223 -19.92 7.06 -19.35
C SER A 223 -20.45 8.26 -20.14
N PRO A 224 -20.50 9.47 -19.54
CA PRO A 224 -20.73 10.69 -20.33
C PRO A 224 -19.55 10.97 -21.24
N ALA A 225 -19.77 11.76 -22.31
CA ALA A 225 -18.70 12.18 -23.22
C ALA A 225 -17.86 13.33 -22.63
N ASP A 226 -18.50 14.24 -21.87
CA ASP A 226 -17.87 15.35 -21.16
C ASP A 226 -18.17 15.22 -19.66
N HIS A 227 -17.12 15.20 -18.85
CA HIS A 227 -17.22 15.09 -17.41
C HIS A 227 -17.20 16.43 -16.67
N SER A 228 -16.92 17.54 -17.33
CA SER A 228 -16.89 18.88 -16.72
C SER A 228 -18.27 19.54 -16.63
N THR A 229 -19.26 18.99 -17.30
CA THR A 229 -20.66 19.48 -17.34
C THR A 229 -21.64 18.31 -17.27
N SER A 230 -22.94 18.61 -17.09
CA SER A 230 -24.00 17.63 -17.21
C SER A 230 -24.11 17.14 -18.65
N ASP A 231 -24.05 15.82 -18.85
CA ASP A 231 -24.10 15.20 -20.17
C ASP A 231 -24.85 13.87 -20.14
N TYR A 232 -25.25 13.37 -21.32
CA TYR A 232 -25.85 12.06 -21.46
C TYR A 232 -24.82 10.96 -21.44
N PHE A 233 -25.15 9.83 -20.78
CA PHE A 233 -24.33 8.62 -20.85
C PHE A 233 -24.42 7.98 -22.23
N ILE A 234 -23.29 7.64 -22.78
CA ILE A 234 -23.15 6.93 -24.04
C ILE A 234 -22.49 5.57 -23.83
N ILE A 235 -22.73 4.68 -24.76
CA ILE A 235 -22.08 3.38 -24.82
C ILE A 235 -21.10 3.41 -25.99
N LYS A 236 -19.84 3.08 -25.74
CA LYS A 236 -18.81 2.93 -26.76
C LYS A 236 -17.93 1.73 -26.49
N ASP A 237 -17.49 1.06 -27.53
CA ASP A 237 -16.49 0.00 -27.43
C ASP A 237 -15.11 0.61 -27.17
N ILE A 238 -14.38 0.07 -26.20
CA ILE A 238 -13.00 0.43 -25.91
C ILE A 238 -12.10 -0.81 -26.00
N LYS A 239 -10.91 -0.62 -26.57
CA LYS A 239 -9.81 -1.59 -26.47
C LYS A 239 -9.19 -1.46 -25.12
N THR A 240 -9.14 -2.57 -24.36
CA THR A 240 -8.63 -2.56 -23.00
C THR A 240 -7.21 -3.12 -22.88
N VAL A 241 -6.59 -2.80 -21.77
CA VAL A 241 -5.44 -3.49 -21.20
C VAL A 241 -5.81 -3.99 -19.82
N ILE A 242 -5.28 -5.14 -19.43
CA ILE A 242 -5.44 -5.73 -18.10
C ILE A 242 -4.26 -5.32 -17.26
N SER A 243 -4.51 -4.83 -16.04
CA SER A 243 -3.49 -4.51 -15.04
C SER A 243 -3.44 -5.57 -13.93
N LEU A 244 -2.21 -5.96 -13.57
CA LEU A 244 -1.91 -6.85 -12.45
C LEU A 244 -0.87 -6.17 -11.56
N LYS A 245 -1.13 -6.15 -10.26
CA LYS A 245 -0.20 -5.63 -9.25
C LYS A 245 -0.40 -6.35 -7.93
N ALA A 246 0.69 -6.52 -7.19
CA ALA A 246 0.65 -6.81 -5.77
C ALA A 246 1.72 -5.98 -5.05
N GLU A 247 1.44 -5.59 -3.80
CA GLU A 247 2.30 -4.76 -2.97
C GLU A 247 2.46 -5.38 -1.58
N THR A 248 3.69 -5.39 -1.07
CA THR A 248 4.00 -5.90 0.26
C THR A 248 3.81 -4.80 1.32
N HIS A 249 3.06 -5.09 2.36
CA HIS A 249 2.86 -4.13 3.46
C HIS A 249 3.11 -4.76 4.84
N ASN A 250 4.23 -5.48 4.95
CA ASN A 250 4.58 -6.36 6.07
C ASN A 250 4.87 -5.61 7.35
N PHE A 251 5.84 -4.68 7.33
CA PHE A 251 6.23 -3.87 8.49
C PHE A 251 5.04 -3.07 9.05
N PRO A 252 4.29 -2.28 8.24
CA PRO A 252 3.18 -1.50 8.77
C PRO A 252 2.09 -2.36 9.39
N THR A 253 1.80 -3.53 8.80
CA THR A 253 0.78 -4.46 9.32
C THR A 253 1.24 -5.14 10.61
N THR A 254 2.54 -5.38 10.80
CA THR A 254 3.09 -5.88 12.06
C THR A 254 2.88 -4.89 13.19
N VAL A 255 3.10 -3.59 12.93
CA VAL A 255 3.08 -2.52 13.95
C VAL A 255 1.66 -2.04 14.24
N GLU A 256 0.89 -1.71 13.22
CA GLU A 256 -0.49 -1.22 13.31
C GLU A 256 -1.37 -1.96 12.27
N PRO A 257 -1.89 -3.14 12.61
CA PRO A 257 -2.47 -4.06 11.63
C PRO A 257 -3.63 -3.52 10.82
N PHE A 258 -4.55 -2.77 11.44
CA PHE A 258 -5.71 -2.22 10.72
C PHE A 258 -5.26 -1.21 9.68
N ASN A 259 -4.52 -0.18 10.10
CA ASN A 259 -4.05 0.87 9.18
C ASN A 259 -2.98 0.33 8.22
N GLY A 260 -2.08 -0.54 8.68
CA GLY A 260 -1.08 -1.17 7.83
C GLY A 260 -1.70 -1.94 6.67
N ALA A 261 -2.71 -2.77 6.91
CA ALA A 261 -3.40 -3.50 5.86
C ALA A 261 -4.29 -2.60 4.99
N SER A 262 -4.97 -1.61 5.60
CA SER A 262 -5.75 -0.62 4.86
C SER A 262 -4.89 0.14 3.86
N THR A 263 -3.76 0.67 4.31
CA THR A 263 -2.87 1.47 3.47
C THR A 263 -2.09 0.62 2.46
N GLY A 264 -1.85 -0.67 2.76
CA GLY A 264 -1.35 -1.65 1.80
C GLY A 264 -2.33 -1.87 0.64
N THR A 265 -3.61 -2.08 0.95
CA THR A 265 -4.67 -2.15 -0.07
C THR A 265 -4.80 -0.84 -0.84
N GLY A 266 -4.74 0.31 -0.15
CA GLY A 266 -4.73 1.62 -0.79
C GLY A 266 -3.55 1.83 -1.72
N GLY A 267 -2.35 1.32 -1.37
CA GLY A 267 -1.12 1.41 -2.17
C GLY A 267 -1.23 0.68 -3.49
N GLU A 268 -1.62 -0.58 -3.45
CA GLU A 268 -1.76 -1.37 -4.68
C GLU A 268 -2.88 -0.84 -5.61
N ILE A 269 -3.94 -0.26 -5.02
CA ILE A 269 -4.98 0.43 -5.78
C ILE A 269 -4.40 1.66 -6.48
N ARG A 270 -3.59 2.49 -5.77
CA ARG A 270 -2.98 3.69 -6.36
C ARG A 270 -2.01 3.36 -7.49
N ASP A 271 -1.19 2.32 -7.30
CA ASP A 271 -0.31 1.84 -8.36
C ASP A 271 -1.08 1.53 -9.64
N ARG A 272 -2.21 0.83 -9.52
CA ARG A 272 -3.03 0.50 -10.68
C ARG A 272 -3.78 1.71 -11.23
N MET A 273 -4.35 2.56 -10.40
CA MET A 273 -5.01 3.78 -10.90
C MET A 273 -4.02 4.77 -11.51
N GLY A 274 -2.74 4.77 -11.07
CA GLY A 274 -1.65 5.58 -11.60
C GLY A 274 -0.91 4.94 -12.78
N GLY A 275 -1.30 3.75 -13.24
CA GLY A 275 -0.68 3.10 -14.37
C GLY A 275 -0.95 3.83 -15.69
N GLY A 276 0.10 4.02 -16.51
CA GLY A 276 0.03 4.79 -17.74
C GLY A 276 -0.39 6.23 -17.52
N LYS A 277 -1.53 6.62 -18.09
CA LYS A 277 -2.21 7.90 -17.89
C LYS A 277 -3.46 7.77 -17.00
N GLY A 278 -3.62 6.64 -16.36
CA GLY A 278 -4.72 6.26 -15.49
C GLY A 278 -5.42 4.99 -15.93
N SER A 279 -5.90 4.21 -14.95
CA SER A 279 -6.65 2.98 -15.19
C SER A 279 -7.63 2.68 -14.05
N TRP A 280 -8.39 1.57 -14.17
CA TRP A 280 -9.49 1.21 -13.27
C TRP A 280 -9.16 -0.04 -12.43
N PRO A 281 -8.83 0.10 -11.13
CA PRO A 281 -8.85 -1.02 -10.17
C PRO A 281 -10.27 -1.54 -9.99
N ILE A 282 -10.48 -2.87 -10.05
CA ILE A 282 -11.83 -3.45 -9.97
C ILE A 282 -12.00 -4.57 -8.96
N ALA A 283 -10.95 -5.34 -8.66
CA ALA A 283 -11.02 -6.41 -7.69
C ALA A 283 -9.66 -6.60 -7.00
N GLY A 284 -9.69 -6.87 -5.70
CA GLY A 284 -8.52 -7.03 -4.85
C GLY A 284 -8.30 -8.46 -4.36
N THR A 285 -7.08 -8.73 -3.95
CA THR A 285 -6.65 -9.94 -3.26
C THR A 285 -5.87 -9.59 -2.01
N ALA A 286 -5.84 -10.49 -1.01
CA ALA A 286 -5.02 -10.31 0.18
C ALA A 286 -4.46 -11.64 0.69
N VAL A 287 -3.18 -11.63 1.12
CA VAL A 287 -2.55 -12.77 1.79
C VAL A 287 -2.05 -12.33 3.16
N TYR A 288 -2.35 -13.10 4.18
CA TYR A 288 -1.87 -12.88 5.54
C TYR A 288 -1.09 -14.11 6.02
N MET A 289 0.13 -13.89 6.52
CA MET A 289 0.89 -14.96 7.16
C MET A 289 1.37 -14.46 8.53
N THR A 290 1.05 -15.23 9.57
CA THR A 290 1.39 -14.91 10.97
C THR A 290 1.96 -16.12 11.69
N SER A 291 2.54 -15.91 12.86
CA SER A 291 2.76 -16.95 13.85
C SER A 291 1.42 -17.53 14.30
N TYR A 292 1.45 -18.66 14.99
CA TYR A 292 0.20 -19.33 15.42
C TYR A 292 -0.67 -18.44 16.31
N PRO A 293 -1.97 -18.27 16.00
CA PRO A 293 -2.88 -17.41 16.75
C PRO A 293 -3.33 -18.03 18.06
N ARG A 294 -3.23 -19.34 18.23
CA ARG A 294 -3.62 -20.08 19.45
C ARG A 294 -5.05 -19.80 19.89
N THR A 295 -5.97 -19.81 18.93
CA THR A 295 -7.40 -19.52 19.17
C THR A 295 -8.17 -20.70 19.72
N ASP A 296 -7.71 -21.93 19.44
CA ASP A 296 -8.39 -23.16 19.81
C ASP A 296 -7.46 -24.10 20.59
N GLU A 297 -8.03 -24.86 21.51
CA GLU A 297 -7.30 -25.90 22.24
C GLU A 297 -7.06 -27.16 21.42
N GLY A 298 -6.02 -27.92 21.75
CA GLY A 298 -5.74 -29.25 21.19
C GLY A 298 -5.01 -29.25 19.85
N ARG A 299 -4.31 -28.17 19.52
CA ARG A 299 -3.40 -28.04 18.38
C ARG A 299 -1.96 -28.20 18.86
N GLU A 300 -1.49 -29.43 18.95
CA GLU A 300 -0.16 -29.77 19.50
C GLU A 300 1.01 -29.09 18.77
N TRP A 301 0.85 -28.76 17.47
CA TRP A 301 1.87 -28.04 16.70
C TRP A 301 2.05 -26.60 17.14
N GLU A 302 1.09 -25.98 17.82
CA GLU A 302 1.19 -24.61 18.35
C GLU A 302 2.13 -24.51 19.57
N ASP A 303 2.52 -25.65 20.16
CA ASP A 303 3.45 -25.71 21.30
C ASP A 303 4.93 -25.82 20.88
N ILE A 304 5.25 -25.82 19.56
CA ILE A 304 6.61 -25.92 19.04
C ILE A 304 7.51 -24.78 19.54
N LEU A 305 6.98 -23.54 19.54
CA LEU A 305 7.64 -22.39 20.12
C LEU A 305 6.84 -21.86 21.31
N PRO A 306 7.52 -21.38 22.37
CA PRO A 306 6.83 -20.72 23.47
C PRO A 306 6.17 -19.43 22.99
N VAL A 307 5.07 -19.05 23.62
CA VAL A 307 4.42 -17.74 23.36
C VAL A 307 5.41 -16.63 23.70
N ARG A 308 5.62 -15.72 22.72
CA ARG A 308 6.52 -14.57 22.89
C ARG A 308 5.81 -13.41 23.57
N GLN A 309 6.58 -12.53 24.17
CA GLN A 309 6.07 -11.22 24.58
C GLN A 309 6.03 -10.33 23.32
N TRP A 310 4.88 -10.32 22.67
CA TRP A 310 4.69 -9.61 21.39
C TRP A 310 5.07 -8.13 21.51
N LEU A 311 5.76 -7.60 20.49
CA LEU A 311 6.18 -6.19 20.49
C LEU A 311 4.99 -5.24 20.41
N TYR A 312 3.97 -5.60 19.63
CA TYR A 312 2.81 -4.77 19.35
C TYR A 312 1.51 -5.52 19.65
N GLN A 313 1.13 -6.46 18.81
CA GLN A 313 -0.14 -7.19 18.92
C GLN A 313 0.05 -8.70 18.75
N THR A 314 -0.91 -9.48 19.23
CA THR A 314 -0.90 -10.94 19.06
C THR A 314 -1.21 -11.33 17.62
N PRO A 315 -0.80 -12.53 17.14
CA PRO A 315 -1.14 -13.01 15.80
C PRO A 315 -2.65 -13.01 15.50
N GLU A 316 -3.49 -13.39 16.48
CA GLU A 316 -4.95 -13.33 16.35
C GLU A 316 -5.44 -11.89 16.12
N GLN A 317 -4.98 -10.94 16.94
CA GLN A 317 -5.34 -9.53 16.80
C GLN A 317 -4.89 -8.97 15.44
N ILE A 318 -3.70 -9.37 14.98
CA ILE A 318 -3.19 -8.96 13.67
C ILE A 318 -4.07 -9.50 12.55
N LEU A 319 -4.41 -10.80 12.54
CA LEU A 319 -5.28 -11.39 11.52
C LEU A 319 -6.63 -10.68 11.43
N ILE A 320 -7.30 -10.49 12.57
CA ILE A 320 -8.61 -9.83 12.63
C ILE A 320 -8.52 -8.38 12.15
N LYS A 321 -7.57 -7.60 12.68
CA LYS A 321 -7.46 -6.18 12.35
C LYS A 321 -6.98 -5.95 10.92
N ALA A 322 -6.02 -6.73 10.44
CA ALA A 322 -5.52 -6.62 9.07
C ALA A 322 -6.61 -6.97 8.05
N SER A 323 -7.32 -8.07 8.26
CA SER A 323 -8.45 -8.46 7.40
C SER A 323 -9.54 -7.37 7.38
N ASN A 324 -9.90 -6.83 8.55
CA ASN A 324 -10.87 -5.73 8.63
C ASN A 324 -10.36 -4.47 7.93
N GLY A 325 -9.09 -4.10 8.12
CA GLY A 325 -8.50 -2.91 7.53
C GLY A 325 -8.44 -2.95 6.00
N ALA A 326 -7.96 -4.06 5.44
CA ALA A 326 -7.90 -4.24 3.98
C ALA A 326 -9.29 -4.24 3.33
N SER A 327 -10.25 -4.93 3.95
CA SER A 327 -11.63 -4.99 3.46
C SER A 327 -12.35 -3.64 3.60
N ASP A 328 -12.15 -2.92 4.71
CA ASP A 328 -12.73 -1.59 4.91
C ASP A 328 -12.28 -0.61 3.84
N PHE A 329 -10.98 -0.57 3.55
CA PHE A 329 -10.44 0.31 2.51
C PHE A 329 -10.97 -0.07 1.13
N GLY A 330 -10.84 -1.34 0.75
CA GLY A 330 -11.28 -1.83 -0.55
C GLY A 330 -12.78 -1.59 -0.79
N ASN A 331 -13.63 -1.88 0.19
CA ASN A 331 -15.08 -1.69 0.08
C ASN A 331 -15.48 -0.22 -0.01
N LYS A 332 -14.86 0.66 0.78
CA LYS A 332 -15.09 2.12 0.70
C LYS A 332 -14.62 2.71 -0.62
N PHE A 333 -13.52 2.22 -1.16
CA PHE A 333 -13.03 2.62 -2.48
C PHE A 333 -13.89 2.06 -3.61
N GLY A 334 -14.42 0.86 -3.48
CA GLY A 334 -15.16 0.13 -4.51
C GLY A 334 -14.34 -0.97 -5.19
N GLN A 335 -13.38 -1.56 -4.47
CA GLN A 335 -12.61 -2.72 -4.87
C GLN A 335 -12.75 -3.82 -3.82
N PRO A 336 -13.72 -4.76 -3.97
CA PRO A 336 -13.88 -5.84 -3.01
C PRO A 336 -12.72 -6.84 -3.09
N LEU A 337 -12.39 -7.46 -1.97
CA LEU A 337 -11.47 -8.60 -1.93
C LEU A 337 -12.20 -9.87 -2.37
N ILE A 338 -11.78 -10.48 -3.46
CA ILE A 338 -12.47 -11.62 -4.10
C ILE A 338 -11.70 -12.93 -4.02
N CYS A 339 -10.44 -12.86 -3.64
CA CYS A 339 -9.54 -14.01 -3.47
C CYS A 339 -8.50 -13.68 -2.40
N GLY A 340 -8.04 -14.67 -1.67
CA GLY A 340 -7.06 -14.46 -0.61
C GLY A 340 -6.53 -15.76 -0.02
N SER A 341 -5.58 -15.65 0.91
CA SER A 341 -5.01 -16.78 1.62
C SER A 341 -4.60 -16.40 3.04
N VAL A 342 -4.68 -17.36 3.94
CA VAL A 342 -4.17 -17.27 5.32
C VAL A 342 -3.23 -18.44 5.57
N LEU A 343 -2.05 -18.16 6.09
CA LEU A 343 -1.10 -19.17 6.55
C LEU A 343 -0.58 -18.81 7.93
N THR A 344 -0.49 -19.81 8.81
CA THR A 344 0.16 -19.66 10.11
C THR A 344 1.30 -20.68 10.21
N PHE A 345 2.43 -20.25 10.78
CA PHE A 345 3.60 -21.11 10.80
C PHE A 345 4.56 -20.74 11.93
N GLU A 346 5.02 -21.76 12.66
CA GLU A 346 6.14 -21.69 13.59
C GLU A 346 6.97 -22.98 13.47
N HIS A 347 8.29 -22.85 13.52
CA HIS A 347 9.22 -23.99 13.44
C HIS A 347 10.53 -23.68 14.16
N GLN A 348 11.20 -24.70 14.65
CA GLN A 348 12.53 -24.58 15.22
C GLN A 348 13.45 -25.69 14.66
N GLU A 349 14.59 -25.28 14.14
CA GLU A 349 15.61 -26.19 13.67
C GLU A 349 17.02 -25.58 13.84
N ASN A 350 18.02 -26.41 14.14
CA ASN A 350 19.42 -26.02 14.24
C ASN A 350 19.66 -24.82 15.20
N GLY A 351 18.82 -24.63 16.20
CA GLY A 351 18.90 -23.53 17.16
C GLY A 351 18.24 -22.23 16.70
N GLU A 352 17.79 -22.17 15.45
CA GLU A 352 17.07 -21.03 14.88
C GLU A 352 15.56 -21.19 15.03
N LYS A 353 14.86 -20.06 15.18
CA LYS A 353 13.40 -19.97 15.29
C LYS A 353 12.81 -19.32 14.05
N TYR A 354 11.93 -20.05 13.38
CA TYR A 354 11.24 -19.60 12.19
C TYR A 354 9.77 -19.35 12.49
N ALA A 355 9.29 -18.13 12.24
CA ALA A 355 7.88 -17.78 12.38
C ALA A 355 7.61 -16.43 11.70
N TYR A 356 6.34 -16.12 11.45
CA TYR A 356 5.95 -14.82 10.90
C TYR A 356 5.60 -13.82 12.00
N ASP A 357 6.55 -13.51 12.90
CA ASP A 357 6.40 -12.46 13.90
C ASP A 357 6.48 -11.06 13.23
N LYS A 358 7.40 -10.87 12.28
CA LYS A 358 7.23 -9.86 11.22
C LYS A 358 6.30 -10.48 10.19
N VAL A 359 5.05 -10.08 10.21
CA VAL A 359 3.99 -10.72 9.43
C VAL A 359 4.13 -10.45 7.93
N ILE A 360 3.52 -11.29 7.11
CA ILE A 360 3.29 -10.98 5.71
C ILE A 360 1.87 -10.44 5.57
N MET A 361 1.76 -9.28 4.95
CA MET A 361 0.56 -8.76 4.33
C MET A 361 0.88 -8.41 2.90
N LEU A 362 0.31 -9.17 1.96
CA LEU A 362 0.39 -8.89 0.53
C LEU A 362 -0.99 -8.44 0.06
N ALA A 363 -1.10 -7.19 -0.34
CA ALA A 363 -2.28 -6.68 -1.03
C ALA A 363 -2.05 -6.75 -2.54
N GLY A 364 -3.02 -7.25 -3.27
CA GLY A 364 -2.94 -7.34 -4.72
C GLY A 364 -4.29 -7.12 -5.38
N GLY A 365 -4.30 -7.16 -6.70
CA GLY A 365 -5.55 -7.04 -7.41
C GLY A 365 -5.39 -6.97 -8.91
N VAL A 366 -6.53 -6.94 -9.57
CA VAL A 366 -6.67 -6.84 -11.01
C VAL A 366 -7.51 -5.62 -11.38
N GLY A 367 -7.23 -5.07 -12.55
CA GLY A 367 -7.93 -3.93 -13.10
C GLY A 367 -7.80 -3.90 -14.61
N TYR A 368 -8.31 -2.85 -15.23
CA TYR A 368 -8.16 -2.62 -16.65
C TYR A 368 -8.00 -1.13 -16.94
N GLY A 369 -7.52 -0.81 -18.12
CA GLY A 369 -7.44 0.55 -18.66
C GLY A 369 -7.75 0.57 -20.14
N THR A 370 -7.70 1.75 -20.75
CA THR A 370 -7.73 1.84 -22.21
C THR A 370 -6.35 1.57 -22.79
N GLN A 371 -6.27 0.89 -23.92
CA GLN A 371 -5.00 0.69 -24.61
C GLN A 371 -4.36 2.02 -25.03
N ARG A 372 -5.17 3.05 -25.28
CA ARG A 372 -4.72 4.42 -25.59
C ARG A 372 -3.87 5.03 -24.47
N ASP A 373 -4.26 4.77 -23.21
CA ASP A 373 -3.70 5.43 -22.03
C ASP A 373 -2.72 4.56 -21.22
N CYS A 374 -2.37 3.36 -21.73
CA CYS A 374 -1.55 2.40 -20.98
C CYS A 374 -0.04 2.77 -20.91
N LEU A 375 0.39 3.79 -21.61
CA LEU A 375 1.76 4.31 -21.55
C LEU A 375 1.74 5.77 -21.12
N LYS A 376 2.71 6.16 -20.27
CA LYS A 376 2.92 7.54 -19.87
C LYS A 376 3.38 8.39 -21.08
N GLY A 377 2.96 9.64 -21.11
CA GLY A 377 3.50 10.64 -22.05
C GLY A 377 4.86 11.14 -21.60
N HIS A 378 5.51 11.93 -22.46
CA HIS A 378 6.79 12.56 -22.15
C HIS A 378 6.56 13.96 -21.58
N PRO A 379 7.18 14.29 -20.42
CA PRO A 379 7.12 15.62 -19.86
C PRO A 379 7.73 16.68 -20.80
N GLU A 380 7.05 17.80 -20.96
CA GLU A 380 7.57 18.97 -21.66
C GLU A 380 7.81 20.11 -20.66
N LYS A 381 8.77 21.00 -20.96
CA LYS A 381 9.03 22.18 -20.14
C LYS A 381 7.76 23.04 -20.01
N GLY A 382 7.38 23.38 -18.78
CA GLY A 382 6.19 24.19 -18.46
C GLY A 382 4.93 23.37 -18.18
N ASN A 383 4.97 22.03 -18.32
CA ASN A 383 3.87 21.21 -17.81
C ASN A 383 3.67 21.47 -16.31
N LYS A 384 2.44 21.57 -15.89
CA LYS A 384 2.11 21.85 -14.48
C LYS A 384 2.16 20.58 -13.66
N VAL A 385 2.81 20.67 -12.51
CA VAL A 385 2.82 19.63 -11.49
C VAL A 385 1.60 19.85 -10.59
N VAL A 386 0.74 18.85 -10.54
CA VAL A 386 -0.50 18.87 -9.76
C VAL A 386 -0.43 17.81 -8.68
N VAL A 387 -0.80 18.17 -7.46
CA VAL A 387 -1.08 17.23 -6.37
C VAL A 387 -2.59 17.19 -6.16
N MET A 388 -3.15 15.99 -6.13
CA MET A 388 -4.57 15.75 -5.91
C MET A 388 -4.77 14.84 -4.72
N GLY A 389 -5.58 15.26 -3.75
CA GLY A 389 -5.89 14.47 -2.55
C GLY A 389 -5.66 15.19 -1.24
N GLY A 390 -5.49 14.44 -0.16
CA GLY A 390 -5.52 14.92 1.21
C GLY A 390 -4.28 15.70 1.67
N ASP A 391 -4.41 16.30 2.84
CA ASP A 391 -3.41 17.15 3.46
C ASP A 391 -2.27 16.37 4.12
N ASN A 392 -1.13 17.03 4.33
CA ASN A 392 -0.02 16.49 5.11
C ASN A 392 -0.28 16.53 6.61
N TYR A 393 -0.03 15.41 7.28
CA TYR A 393 -0.03 15.29 8.74
C TYR A 393 1.27 14.66 9.22
N ARG A 394 1.51 14.67 10.56
CA ARG A 394 2.70 14.04 11.17
C ARG A 394 2.50 12.52 11.33
N ILE A 395 2.30 11.83 10.22
CA ILE A 395 2.15 10.37 10.10
C ILE A 395 2.82 9.89 8.81
N GLY A 396 3.22 8.62 8.74
CA GLY A 396 3.87 8.07 7.57
C GLY A 396 5.22 8.73 7.27
N LEU A 397 6.05 8.95 8.28
CA LEU A 397 7.37 9.54 8.13
C LEU A 397 8.47 8.47 8.22
N GLY A 398 9.29 8.39 7.18
CA GLY A 398 10.43 7.47 7.16
C GLY A 398 10.10 6.01 6.88
N GLY A 399 8.90 5.70 6.39
CA GLY A 399 8.44 4.33 6.15
C GLY A 399 9.33 3.52 5.20
N GLY A 400 9.86 4.14 4.16
CA GLY A 400 10.79 3.50 3.22
C GLY A 400 12.07 2.99 3.88
N SER A 401 12.69 3.79 4.72
CA SER A 401 13.91 3.41 5.46
C SER A 401 13.61 2.39 6.57
N VAL A 402 12.55 2.62 7.37
CA VAL A 402 12.23 1.77 8.52
C VAL A 402 11.77 0.37 8.08
N SER A 403 11.02 0.26 6.99
CA SER A 403 10.59 -1.04 6.44
C SER A 403 11.74 -1.85 5.82
N SER A 404 12.83 -1.18 5.46
CA SER A 404 14.02 -1.80 4.85
C SER A 404 14.92 -2.53 5.85
N VAL A 405 14.63 -2.46 7.13
CA VAL A 405 15.39 -3.13 8.21
C VAL A 405 14.51 -4.08 9.01
N GLU A 406 15.13 -4.81 9.95
CA GLU A 406 14.39 -5.72 10.85
C GLU A 406 13.44 -4.93 11.76
N THR A 407 12.22 -5.42 11.95
CA THR A 407 11.27 -4.83 12.91
C THR A 407 11.79 -4.97 14.35
N GLY A 408 11.64 -3.93 15.15
CA GLY A 408 12.19 -3.85 16.50
C GLY A 408 13.65 -3.32 16.56
N ARG A 409 14.19 -2.86 15.42
CA ARG A 409 15.51 -2.23 15.37
C ARG A 409 15.51 -0.81 15.94
N TYR A 410 14.48 -0.05 15.62
CA TYR A 410 14.31 1.33 16.10
C TYR A 410 13.37 1.40 17.30
N SER A 411 13.28 2.56 17.93
CA SER A 411 12.32 2.78 19.00
C SER A 411 10.88 2.65 18.48
N SER A 412 9.97 2.18 19.32
CA SER A 412 8.55 2.05 18.96
C SER A 412 7.91 3.37 18.49
N GLY A 413 8.43 4.52 18.96
CA GLY A 413 7.97 5.83 18.48
C GLY A 413 8.32 6.10 17.00
N ILE A 414 9.51 5.71 16.53
CA ILE A 414 9.92 5.82 15.13
C ILE A 414 9.10 4.84 14.28
N GLU A 415 8.99 3.59 14.73
CA GLU A 415 8.26 2.56 13.99
C GLU A 415 6.76 2.88 13.85
N LEU A 416 6.13 3.36 14.91
CA LEU A 416 4.71 3.75 14.88
C LEU A 416 4.45 4.99 13.99
N ASN A 417 5.39 5.97 14.01
CA ASN A 417 5.29 7.18 13.18
C ASN A 417 5.44 6.87 11.68
N ALA A 418 6.14 5.80 11.33
CA ALA A 418 6.30 5.36 9.95
C ALA A 418 5.05 4.71 9.36
N VAL A 419 4.08 4.29 10.18
CA VAL A 419 2.82 3.70 9.70
C VAL A 419 1.79 4.79 9.42
N GLN A 420 1.25 4.78 8.21
CA GLN A 420 0.22 5.73 7.76
C GLN A 420 -1.15 5.41 8.37
N ARG A 421 -2.09 6.36 8.20
CA ARG A 421 -3.51 6.21 8.56
C ARG A 421 -4.36 6.39 7.32
N ALA A 422 -5.23 5.43 7.06
CA ALA A 422 -5.99 5.34 5.82
C ALA A 422 -7.18 6.32 5.76
N ASN A 423 -7.39 6.89 4.57
CA ASN A 423 -8.59 7.66 4.22
C ASN A 423 -9.09 7.23 2.82
N ALA A 424 -9.82 6.12 2.77
CA ALA A 424 -10.32 5.55 1.51
C ALA A 424 -11.26 6.50 0.75
N GLU A 425 -12.02 7.34 1.45
CA GLU A 425 -12.90 8.32 0.81
C GLU A 425 -12.10 9.35 0.00
N MET A 426 -11.04 9.91 0.57
CA MET A 426 -10.20 10.88 -0.12
C MET A 426 -9.54 10.26 -1.36
N GLN A 427 -9.04 9.03 -1.25
CA GLN A 427 -8.50 8.30 -2.40
C GLN A 427 -9.57 8.06 -3.48
N LYS A 428 -10.83 7.76 -3.08
CA LYS A 428 -11.94 7.59 -4.01
C LYS A 428 -12.27 8.88 -4.75
N ARG A 429 -12.25 10.03 -4.07
CA ARG A 429 -12.46 11.34 -4.69
C ARG A 429 -11.40 11.64 -5.75
N ALA A 430 -10.11 11.46 -5.42
CA ALA A 430 -9.01 11.61 -6.39
C ALA A 430 -9.15 10.62 -7.55
N TYR A 431 -9.49 9.37 -7.28
CA TYR A 431 -9.74 8.36 -8.32
C TYR A 431 -10.87 8.75 -9.26
N ASN A 432 -11.97 9.30 -8.76
CA ASN A 432 -13.10 9.70 -9.61
C ASN A 432 -12.69 10.75 -10.64
N VAL A 433 -11.76 11.65 -10.30
CA VAL A 433 -11.19 12.61 -11.27
C VAL A 433 -10.37 11.88 -12.32
N VAL A 434 -9.42 11.04 -11.91
CA VAL A 434 -8.58 10.27 -12.85
C VAL A 434 -9.44 9.42 -13.77
N ARG A 435 -10.45 8.74 -13.21
CA ARG A 435 -11.41 7.95 -13.98
C ARG A 435 -12.15 8.78 -15.02
N ALA A 436 -12.66 9.95 -14.62
CA ALA A 436 -13.37 10.85 -15.54
C ALA A 436 -12.50 11.23 -16.73
N LEU A 437 -11.22 11.60 -16.50
CA LEU A 437 -10.28 11.95 -17.56
C LEU A 437 -9.96 10.75 -18.48
N CYS A 438 -9.87 9.54 -17.94
CA CYS A 438 -9.67 8.32 -18.75
C CYS A 438 -10.91 7.93 -19.57
N GLU A 439 -12.11 8.28 -19.12
CA GLU A 439 -13.37 8.00 -19.83
C GLU A 439 -13.61 8.96 -21.01
N GLU A 440 -13.02 10.16 -20.99
CA GLU A 440 -13.05 11.13 -22.08
C GLU A 440 -12.21 10.68 -23.29
N ASP A 441 -12.56 11.18 -24.48
CA ASP A 441 -11.82 10.86 -25.72
C ASP A 441 -10.39 11.43 -25.72
N ASN A 442 -10.18 12.56 -25.04
CA ASN A 442 -8.89 13.22 -24.88
C ASN A 442 -8.51 13.24 -23.40
N ASN A 443 -7.70 12.30 -22.97
CA ASN A 443 -7.15 12.32 -21.62
C ASN A 443 -5.99 13.33 -21.54
N PRO A 444 -6.12 14.42 -20.73
CA PRO A 444 -5.11 15.47 -20.65
C PRO A 444 -3.92 15.11 -19.75
N ILE A 445 -3.94 13.97 -19.09
CA ILE A 445 -2.84 13.51 -18.24
C ILE A 445 -1.64 13.18 -19.10
N VAL A 446 -0.50 13.84 -18.86
CA VAL A 446 0.78 13.52 -19.48
C VAL A 446 1.42 12.33 -18.76
N SER A 447 1.51 12.42 -17.44
CA SER A 447 2.02 11.37 -16.56
C SER A 447 1.33 11.45 -15.21
N ILE A 448 1.24 10.32 -14.51
CA ILE A 448 0.63 10.21 -13.18
C ILE A 448 1.45 9.23 -12.33
N HIS A 449 1.64 9.57 -11.06
CA HIS A 449 2.27 8.73 -10.05
C HIS A 449 1.51 8.77 -8.74
N ASP A 450 1.57 7.70 -7.98
CA ASP A 450 1.04 7.64 -6.64
C ASP A 450 1.97 8.32 -5.63
N HIS A 451 1.41 8.81 -4.54
CA HIS A 451 2.17 9.14 -3.34
C HIS A 451 2.22 7.90 -2.45
N GLY A 452 3.33 7.20 -2.51
CA GLY A 452 3.64 6.07 -1.64
C GLY A 452 4.76 6.42 -0.66
N SER A 453 5.69 5.51 -0.50
CA SER A 453 6.90 5.71 0.28
C SER A 453 7.66 6.96 -0.14
N ALA A 454 8.19 7.69 0.84
CA ALA A 454 8.86 8.98 0.67
C ALA A 454 8.00 10.18 0.22
N GLY A 455 6.69 10.02 0.07
CA GLY A 455 5.76 11.13 -0.11
C GLY A 455 6.02 12.00 -1.35
N HIS A 456 5.97 13.33 -1.19
CA HIS A 456 6.15 14.26 -2.29
C HIS A 456 7.50 14.14 -2.98
N VAL A 457 8.58 13.88 -2.22
CA VAL A 457 9.92 13.86 -2.81
C VAL A 457 10.08 12.71 -3.80
N ASN A 458 9.48 11.54 -3.54
CA ASN A 458 9.52 10.42 -4.49
C ASN A 458 8.55 10.64 -5.66
N CYS A 459 7.27 10.78 -5.36
CA CYS A 459 6.24 10.92 -6.37
C CYS A 459 6.51 12.05 -7.38
N LEU A 460 6.82 13.25 -6.88
CA LEU A 460 6.97 14.42 -7.75
C LEU A 460 8.31 14.41 -8.50
N SER A 461 9.38 13.83 -7.92
CA SER A 461 10.64 13.67 -8.64
C SER A 461 10.55 12.64 -9.78
N GLU A 462 9.82 11.55 -9.58
CA GLU A 462 9.57 10.56 -10.64
C GLU A 462 8.76 11.16 -11.81
N LEU A 463 7.77 12.02 -11.51
CA LEU A 463 7.01 12.73 -12.55
C LEU A 463 7.89 13.61 -13.46
N VAL A 464 8.95 14.20 -12.90
CA VAL A 464 9.80 15.17 -13.62
C VAL A 464 11.20 14.64 -13.90
N GLU A 465 11.45 13.35 -13.76
CA GLU A 465 12.77 12.71 -13.87
C GLU A 465 13.47 13.03 -15.19
N GLU A 466 12.74 13.13 -16.30
CA GLU A 466 13.30 13.43 -17.61
C GLU A 466 13.76 14.89 -17.75
N ASN A 467 13.09 15.83 -17.08
CA ASN A 467 13.22 17.27 -17.35
C ASN A 467 13.61 18.14 -16.15
N GLY A 468 13.50 17.62 -14.95
CA GLY A 468 13.60 18.41 -13.73
C GLY A 468 12.30 19.20 -13.45
N GLY A 469 12.19 19.72 -12.23
CA GLY A 469 11.00 20.45 -11.79
C GLY A 469 11.23 21.32 -10.55
N LEU A 470 10.41 22.34 -10.43
CA LEU A 470 10.36 23.24 -9.27
C LEU A 470 9.00 23.14 -8.60
N ILE A 471 9.02 22.84 -7.30
CA ILE A 471 7.83 22.70 -6.46
C ILE A 471 7.78 23.84 -5.45
N HIS A 472 6.67 24.58 -5.41
CA HIS A 472 6.40 25.65 -4.45
C HIS A 472 5.76 25.07 -3.18
N MET A 473 6.48 25.10 -2.08
CA MET A 473 6.05 24.48 -0.82
C MET A 473 4.82 25.16 -0.19
N ASP A 474 4.66 26.45 -0.40
CA ASP A 474 3.50 27.21 0.05
C ASP A 474 2.19 26.83 -0.65
N LYS A 475 2.28 26.09 -1.75
CA LYS A 475 1.13 25.55 -2.49
C LYS A 475 0.83 24.08 -2.18
N LEU A 476 1.66 23.44 -1.36
CA LEU A 476 1.40 22.05 -0.94
C LEU A 476 0.29 21.99 0.11
N PRO A 477 -0.54 20.93 0.12
CA PRO A 477 -1.57 20.77 1.14
C PRO A 477 -0.96 20.44 2.50
N ILE A 478 -1.15 21.30 3.49
CA ILE A 478 -0.59 21.13 4.84
C ILE A 478 -1.70 21.16 5.87
N GLY A 479 -2.02 20.01 6.46
CA GLY A 479 -3.02 19.89 7.53
C GLY A 479 -2.45 20.12 8.94
N ASP A 480 -1.16 19.83 9.15
CA ASP A 480 -0.44 20.10 10.40
C ASP A 480 0.58 21.23 10.19
N GLN A 481 0.27 22.43 10.68
CA GLN A 481 1.10 23.62 10.53
C GLN A 481 2.42 23.58 11.31
N THR A 482 2.65 22.55 12.10
CA THR A 482 3.92 22.36 12.86
C THR A 482 4.95 21.51 12.14
N LEU A 483 4.63 21.00 10.96
CA LEU A 483 5.54 20.20 10.15
C LEU A 483 6.74 21.03 9.67
N SER A 484 7.93 20.47 9.84
CA SER A 484 9.17 21.00 9.25
C SER A 484 9.21 20.78 7.73
N ALA A 485 10.11 21.45 7.04
CA ALA A 485 10.29 21.27 5.60
C ALA A 485 10.53 19.81 5.21
N LYS A 486 11.42 19.09 5.92
CA LYS A 486 11.69 17.67 5.66
C LYS A 486 10.44 16.79 5.84
N GLU A 487 9.63 17.06 6.88
CA GLU A 487 8.41 16.31 7.15
C GLU A 487 7.33 16.56 6.09
N ILE A 488 7.21 17.78 5.56
CA ILE A 488 6.31 18.10 4.46
C ILE A 488 6.74 17.36 3.18
N ILE A 489 8.03 17.45 2.84
CA ILE A 489 8.59 16.90 1.61
C ILE A 489 8.47 15.36 1.56
N ALA A 490 8.73 14.68 2.67
CA ALA A 490 8.80 13.23 2.76
C ALA A 490 7.59 12.57 3.43
N ASN A 491 6.48 13.26 3.56
CA ASN A 491 5.27 12.76 4.20
C ASN A 491 4.50 11.77 3.29
N GLU A 492 4.29 10.57 3.78
CA GLU A 492 3.62 9.47 3.08
C GLU A 492 2.10 9.48 3.29
N SER A 493 1.42 10.58 3.08
CA SER A 493 -0.05 10.56 3.02
C SER A 493 -0.51 9.92 1.73
N GLN A 494 -1.08 8.73 1.83
CA GLN A 494 -1.34 7.86 0.69
C GLN A 494 -2.56 8.22 -0.15
N GLU A 495 -3.39 9.13 0.28
CA GLU A 495 -4.60 9.52 -0.45
C GLU A 495 -4.33 10.54 -1.56
N ARG A 496 -3.09 10.65 -2.00
CA ARG A 496 -2.65 11.64 -2.99
C ARG A 496 -2.13 10.99 -4.25
N MET A 497 -2.34 11.70 -5.36
CA MET A 497 -1.74 11.41 -6.65
C MET A 497 -0.99 12.65 -7.16
N GLY A 498 0.15 12.43 -7.78
CA GLY A 498 0.86 13.46 -8.52
C GLY A 498 0.57 13.33 -10.02
N LEU A 499 0.29 14.44 -10.68
CA LEU A 499 0.00 14.46 -12.12
C LEU A 499 0.82 15.52 -12.82
N LEU A 500 1.22 15.24 -14.06
CA LEU A 500 1.64 16.24 -15.02
C LEU A 500 0.52 16.52 -15.98
N ILE A 501 0.16 17.80 -16.11
CA ILE A 501 -0.93 18.26 -16.95
C ILE A 501 -0.46 19.47 -17.76
N ASP A 502 -0.85 19.55 -19.03
CA ASP A 502 -0.64 20.75 -19.83
C ASP A 502 -1.40 21.94 -19.23
N GLU A 503 -0.79 23.13 -19.22
CA GLU A 503 -1.40 24.33 -18.63
C GLU A 503 -2.80 24.63 -19.19
N SER A 504 -3.02 24.36 -20.46
CA SER A 504 -4.30 24.60 -21.14
C SER A 504 -5.46 23.71 -20.62
N ALA A 505 -5.13 22.58 -19.98
CA ALA A 505 -6.11 21.63 -19.47
C ALA A 505 -6.42 21.81 -17.96
N ILE A 506 -5.68 22.65 -17.24
CA ILE A 506 -5.81 22.80 -15.78
C ILE A 506 -7.24 23.21 -15.40
N GLU A 507 -7.88 24.15 -16.10
CA GLU A 507 -9.24 24.61 -15.79
C GLU A 507 -10.27 23.48 -15.97
N HIS A 508 -10.11 22.65 -17.00
CA HIS A 508 -10.97 21.50 -17.24
C HIS A 508 -10.87 20.47 -16.11
N VAL A 509 -9.64 20.10 -15.74
CA VAL A 509 -9.38 19.16 -14.64
C VAL A 509 -9.90 19.70 -13.30
N GLN A 510 -9.74 21.02 -13.06
CA GLN A 510 -10.24 21.67 -11.83
C GLN A 510 -11.77 21.56 -11.72
N LYS A 511 -12.51 21.77 -12.80
CA LYS A 511 -13.98 21.62 -12.79
C LYS A 511 -14.41 20.20 -12.41
N ILE A 512 -13.72 19.20 -12.91
CA ILE A 512 -14.00 17.80 -12.54
C ILE A 512 -13.61 17.54 -11.08
N ALA A 513 -12.47 18.05 -10.63
CA ALA A 513 -12.01 17.93 -9.25
C ALA A 513 -13.00 18.58 -8.26
N ASP A 514 -13.52 19.76 -8.58
CA ASP A 514 -14.52 20.46 -7.78
C ASP A 514 -15.83 19.68 -7.69
N ARG A 515 -16.28 19.09 -8.80
CA ARG A 515 -17.46 18.21 -8.83
C ARG A 515 -17.31 17.00 -7.93
N GLU A 516 -16.13 16.36 -7.96
CA GLU A 516 -15.82 15.16 -7.17
C GLU A 516 -15.38 15.51 -5.73
N ARG A 517 -15.25 16.79 -5.41
CA ARG A 517 -14.72 17.28 -4.14
C ARG A 517 -13.33 16.72 -3.83
N ALA A 518 -12.54 16.52 -4.87
CA ALA A 518 -11.15 16.12 -4.77
C ALA A 518 -10.28 17.38 -4.68
N PRO A 519 -9.60 17.64 -3.56
CA PRO A 519 -8.68 18.76 -3.47
C PRO A 519 -7.61 18.67 -4.54
N MET A 520 -7.40 19.76 -5.28
CA MET A 520 -6.43 19.83 -6.37
C MET A 520 -5.55 21.07 -6.20
N TYR A 521 -4.24 20.87 -6.28
CA TYR A 521 -3.25 21.92 -6.07
C TYR A 521 -2.24 21.92 -7.22
N THR A 522 -2.13 23.04 -7.94
CA THR A 522 -1.04 23.25 -8.91
C THR A 522 0.18 23.74 -8.14
N VAL A 523 1.10 22.82 -7.85
CA VAL A 523 2.19 23.05 -6.90
C VAL A 523 3.52 23.41 -7.54
N GLY A 524 3.65 23.27 -8.85
CA GLY A 524 4.91 23.54 -9.54
C GLY A 524 4.84 23.32 -11.03
N GLU A 525 6.02 23.25 -11.65
CA GLU A 525 6.17 23.04 -13.09
C GLU A 525 7.47 22.33 -13.45
N THR A 526 7.51 21.73 -14.62
CA THR A 526 8.73 21.17 -15.21
C THR A 526 9.64 22.29 -15.73
N THR A 527 10.93 22.21 -15.40
CA THR A 527 11.89 23.30 -15.66
C THR A 527 12.78 23.08 -16.89
N GLY A 528 13.06 21.84 -17.25
CA GLY A 528 13.94 21.48 -18.37
C GLY A 528 15.43 21.64 -18.05
N ASP A 529 15.82 21.75 -16.77
CA ASP A 529 17.20 21.95 -16.33
C ASP A 529 17.81 20.72 -15.62
N ALA A 530 17.06 19.60 -15.61
CA ALA A 530 17.43 18.34 -14.94
C ALA A 530 17.74 18.51 -13.44
N ARG A 531 17.12 19.48 -12.79
CA ARG A 531 17.17 19.68 -11.32
C ARG A 531 15.79 19.51 -10.72
N PHE A 532 15.75 18.99 -9.52
CA PHE A 532 14.50 18.91 -8.75
C PHE A 532 14.65 19.68 -7.45
N ALA A 533 13.76 20.64 -7.25
CA ALA A 533 13.82 21.52 -6.08
C ALA A 533 12.45 21.77 -5.45
N PHE A 534 12.46 21.88 -4.10
CA PHE A 534 11.38 22.47 -3.32
C PHE A 534 11.78 23.87 -2.88
N GLU A 535 10.91 24.85 -3.09
CA GLU A 535 11.16 26.27 -2.78
C GLU A 535 10.07 26.80 -1.84
N GLN A 536 10.48 27.43 -0.75
CA GLN A 536 9.59 28.14 0.17
C GLN A 536 9.23 29.53 -0.39
N ALA A 537 8.17 30.15 0.15
CA ALA A 537 7.69 31.47 -0.29
C ALA A 537 8.76 32.58 -0.20
N ASP A 538 9.76 32.45 0.67
CA ASP A 538 10.89 33.36 0.82
C ASP A 538 12.06 33.08 -0.13
N GLY A 539 11.94 32.07 -1.01
CA GLY A 539 12.96 31.66 -1.96
C GLY A 539 14.00 30.68 -1.39
N VAL A 540 13.88 30.28 -0.12
CA VAL A 540 14.77 29.27 0.46
C VAL A 540 14.41 27.90 -0.11
N ARG A 541 15.43 27.12 -0.47
CA ARG A 541 15.29 25.77 -1.02
C ARG A 541 15.79 24.72 -0.01
N PRO A 542 14.91 24.09 0.74
CA PRO A 542 15.28 23.01 1.65
C PRO A 542 15.77 21.76 0.90
N PHE A 543 15.37 21.59 -0.36
CA PHE A 543 15.80 20.50 -1.23
C PHE A 543 16.11 21.06 -2.63
N ASP A 544 17.32 20.83 -3.12
CA ASP A 544 17.74 21.26 -4.47
C ASP A 544 18.92 20.40 -4.96
N LEU A 545 18.60 19.32 -5.66
CA LEU A 545 19.57 18.36 -6.19
C LEU A 545 19.35 18.16 -7.71
N ALA A 546 20.43 17.81 -8.41
CA ALA A 546 20.29 17.32 -9.76
C ALA A 546 19.62 15.93 -9.78
N VAL A 547 18.85 15.65 -10.81
CA VAL A 547 18.13 14.38 -10.96
C VAL A 547 19.09 13.18 -10.93
N ASP A 548 20.26 13.30 -11.57
CA ASP A 548 21.29 12.28 -11.56
C ASP A 548 21.95 12.07 -10.18
N GLN A 549 22.02 13.11 -9.33
CA GLN A 549 22.45 13.00 -7.95
C GLN A 549 21.45 12.24 -7.09
N MET A 550 20.18 12.32 -7.43
CA MET A 550 19.11 11.60 -6.72
C MET A 550 19.03 10.13 -7.14
N PHE A 551 19.12 9.86 -8.45
CA PHE A 551 18.76 8.58 -9.05
C PHE A 551 19.89 7.85 -9.75
N GLY A 552 20.85 8.56 -10.33
CA GLY A 552 21.75 8.01 -11.36
C GLY A 552 23.02 7.32 -10.87
N SER A 553 23.42 7.50 -9.62
CA SER A 553 24.79 7.14 -9.15
C SER A 553 24.84 6.43 -7.82
N SER A 554 23.73 5.84 -7.35
CA SER A 554 23.73 5.04 -6.12
C SER A 554 24.76 3.91 -6.20
N PRO A 555 25.52 3.62 -5.12
CA PRO A 555 26.50 2.53 -5.08
C PRO A 555 25.86 1.17 -5.40
N LYS A 556 26.61 0.32 -6.10
CA LYS A 556 26.18 -1.06 -6.37
C LYS A 556 26.11 -1.87 -5.08
N THR A 557 25.06 -2.66 -4.93
CA THR A 557 24.89 -3.60 -3.81
C THR A 557 25.57 -4.93 -4.16
N TYR A 558 26.39 -5.43 -3.25
CA TYR A 558 27.02 -6.76 -3.33
C TYR A 558 26.45 -7.66 -2.24
N MET A 559 26.01 -8.86 -2.65
CA MET A 559 25.49 -9.90 -1.77
C MET A 559 26.49 -11.05 -1.75
N VAL A 560 27.23 -11.18 -0.68
CA VAL A 560 28.30 -12.20 -0.52
C VAL A 560 27.82 -13.25 0.45
N ASP A 561 27.70 -14.49 -0.01
CA ASP A 561 27.16 -15.60 0.79
C ASP A 561 27.75 -16.95 0.36
N LYS A 562 27.36 -18.00 1.07
CA LYS A 562 27.75 -19.39 0.80
C LYS A 562 26.50 -20.26 0.68
N THR A 563 26.64 -21.34 -0.07
CA THR A 563 25.65 -22.41 -0.08
C THR A 563 25.68 -23.17 1.25
N VAL A 564 24.53 -23.26 1.92
CA VAL A 564 24.35 -24.08 3.12
C VAL A 564 23.42 -25.23 2.76
N GLU A 565 23.94 -26.46 2.79
CA GLU A 565 23.13 -27.65 2.56
C GLU A 565 22.27 -27.96 3.79
N ARG A 566 20.99 -28.23 3.57
CA ARG A 566 20.05 -28.69 4.59
C ARG A 566 19.62 -30.13 4.23
N HIS A 567 19.68 -31.00 5.20
CA HIS A 567 19.29 -32.42 5.03
C HIS A 567 18.08 -32.69 5.92
N TYR A 568 17.06 -33.26 5.32
CA TYR A 568 15.85 -33.68 6.01
C TYR A 568 15.63 -35.18 5.81
N GLU A 569 15.13 -35.82 6.87
CA GLU A 569 14.70 -37.21 6.79
C GLU A 569 13.44 -37.34 5.94
N ASN A 570 13.29 -38.46 5.28
CA ASN A 570 12.06 -38.76 4.54
C ASN A 570 10.88 -38.87 5.48
N VAL A 571 9.76 -38.30 5.09
CA VAL A 571 8.51 -38.35 5.87
C VAL A 571 8.02 -39.81 5.88
N SER A 572 7.71 -40.32 7.06
CA SER A 572 7.10 -41.62 7.25
C SER A 572 5.67 -41.49 7.77
N TYR A 573 4.77 -42.32 7.24
CA TYR A 573 3.37 -42.33 7.59
C TYR A 573 2.94 -43.65 8.17
N GLU A 574 2.19 -43.60 9.28
CA GLU A 574 1.53 -44.75 9.87
C GLU A 574 0.09 -44.82 9.36
N THR A 575 -0.25 -45.83 8.57
CA THR A 575 -1.59 -46.02 7.98
C THR A 575 -2.69 -46.05 9.04
N SER A 576 -2.38 -46.57 10.23
CA SER A 576 -3.31 -46.61 11.37
C SER A 576 -3.70 -45.24 11.89
N LYS A 577 -2.90 -44.17 11.62
CA LYS A 577 -3.12 -42.80 12.03
C LYS A 577 -3.73 -41.92 10.94
N LEU A 578 -4.20 -42.48 9.83
CA LEU A 578 -4.74 -41.70 8.71
C LEU A 578 -5.85 -40.74 9.16
N ASN A 579 -6.80 -41.16 9.98
CA ASN A 579 -7.89 -40.30 10.49
C ASN A 579 -7.36 -39.16 11.37
N GLU A 580 -6.28 -39.42 12.12
CA GLU A 580 -5.63 -38.35 12.91
C GLU A 580 -4.95 -37.34 12.01
N TYR A 581 -4.23 -37.77 10.97
CA TYR A 581 -3.61 -36.86 10.00
C TYR A 581 -4.66 -36.01 9.30
N ILE A 582 -5.76 -36.61 8.82
CA ILE A 582 -6.87 -35.85 8.19
C ILE A 582 -7.42 -34.82 9.16
N ARG A 583 -7.70 -35.21 10.43
CA ARG A 583 -8.22 -34.28 11.45
C ARG A 583 -7.27 -33.10 11.70
N ARG A 584 -5.95 -33.36 11.79
CA ARG A 584 -4.94 -32.32 11.99
C ARG A 584 -4.89 -31.35 10.80
N VAL A 585 -4.88 -31.87 9.57
CA VAL A 585 -4.89 -31.04 8.35
C VAL A 585 -6.14 -30.15 8.30
N LEU A 586 -7.31 -30.68 8.62
CA LEU A 586 -8.57 -29.91 8.63
C LEU A 586 -8.62 -28.84 9.73
N GLN A 587 -7.73 -28.90 10.72
CA GLN A 587 -7.62 -27.89 11.81
C GLN A 587 -6.59 -26.79 11.51
N LEU A 588 -5.76 -26.90 10.47
CA LEU A 588 -4.82 -25.84 10.11
C LEU A 588 -5.59 -24.58 9.65
N GLU A 589 -5.17 -23.42 10.08
CA GLU A 589 -5.81 -22.14 9.67
C GLU A 589 -5.86 -21.99 8.14
N ALA A 590 -4.86 -22.48 7.43
CA ALA A 590 -4.83 -22.49 5.95
C ALA A 590 -5.98 -23.30 5.34
N VAL A 591 -6.49 -24.33 6.02
CA VAL A 591 -7.51 -25.28 5.53
C VAL A 591 -8.85 -25.10 6.20
N ALA A 592 -8.87 -24.81 7.51
CA ALA A 592 -10.06 -24.68 8.33
C ALA A 592 -11.00 -23.57 7.85
N CYS A 593 -12.26 -23.60 8.32
CA CYS A 593 -13.24 -22.55 8.06
C CYS A 593 -12.74 -21.19 8.53
N LYS A 594 -12.85 -20.20 7.65
CA LYS A 594 -12.38 -18.82 7.86
C LYS A 594 -13.52 -17.81 7.95
N ASP A 595 -14.73 -18.25 8.31
CA ASP A 595 -15.91 -17.37 8.40
C ASP A 595 -15.71 -16.21 9.38
N TRP A 596 -14.91 -16.39 10.42
CA TRP A 596 -14.50 -15.34 11.36
C TRP A 596 -13.65 -14.22 10.72
N LEU A 597 -13.05 -14.44 9.55
CA LEU A 597 -12.36 -13.44 8.74
C LEU A 597 -13.16 -13.05 7.49
N THR A 598 -13.76 -14.01 6.79
CA THR A 598 -14.32 -13.82 5.44
C THR A 598 -15.77 -13.37 5.43
N ASN A 599 -16.60 -13.75 6.44
CA ASN A 599 -18.04 -13.53 6.41
C ASN A 599 -18.50 -12.22 7.09
N LYS A 600 -17.59 -11.32 7.41
CA LYS A 600 -17.88 -10.08 8.15
C LYS A 600 -17.95 -8.83 7.28
N VAL A 601 -17.55 -8.92 6.02
CA VAL A 601 -17.38 -7.78 5.11
C VAL A 601 -18.05 -8.05 3.78
N ASP A 602 -18.38 -6.98 3.05
CA ASP A 602 -18.88 -7.09 1.68
C ASP A 602 -17.78 -7.58 0.74
N ARG A 603 -18.10 -8.57 -0.10
CA ARG A 603 -17.20 -9.19 -1.07
C ARG A 603 -17.64 -8.95 -2.51
N SER A 604 -18.63 -8.11 -2.72
CA SER A 604 -19.28 -7.92 -4.02
C SER A 604 -19.59 -6.45 -4.32
N VAL A 605 -18.95 -5.53 -3.63
CA VAL A 605 -19.05 -4.10 -3.90
C VAL A 605 -18.85 -3.81 -5.38
N THR A 606 -19.63 -2.86 -5.95
CA THR A 606 -19.70 -2.47 -7.37
C THR A 606 -20.45 -3.42 -8.30
N GLY A 607 -20.73 -4.66 -7.91
CA GLY A 607 -21.63 -5.55 -8.65
C GLY A 607 -21.05 -6.21 -9.90
N LYS A 608 -19.74 -6.13 -10.14
CA LYS A 608 -19.08 -6.79 -11.30
C LYS A 608 -18.46 -8.15 -10.95
N ILE A 609 -18.59 -8.61 -9.73
CA ILE A 609 -17.95 -9.85 -9.28
C ILE A 609 -18.71 -11.05 -9.82
N ALA A 610 -18.08 -11.85 -10.67
CA ALA A 610 -18.62 -13.08 -11.21
C ALA A 610 -18.35 -14.30 -10.31
N ARG A 611 -17.19 -14.33 -9.67
CA ARG A 611 -16.83 -15.34 -8.66
C ARG A 611 -16.05 -14.69 -7.54
N GLN A 612 -16.56 -14.80 -6.33
CA GLN A 612 -15.91 -14.38 -5.09
C GLN A 612 -15.38 -15.58 -4.32
N GLN A 613 -14.70 -15.33 -3.20
CA GLN A 613 -14.09 -16.38 -2.40
C GLN A 613 -15.09 -17.38 -1.77
N CYS A 614 -16.25 -16.94 -1.25
CA CYS A 614 -17.24 -17.83 -0.65
C CYS A 614 -18.31 -18.23 -1.68
N GLN A 615 -18.60 -19.52 -1.79
CA GLN A 615 -19.42 -20.09 -2.84
C GLN A 615 -20.61 -20.87 -2.28
N GLY A 616 -21.61 -21.11 -3.18
CA GLY A 616 -22.78 -21.92 -2.88
C GLY A 616 -23.79 -21.24 -1.94
N GLU A 617 -24.88 -21.94 -1.66
CA GLU A 617 -25.99 -21.42 -0.84
C GLU A 617 -25.57 -21.17 0.62
N ILE A 618 -24.71 -22.02 1.16
CA ILE A 618 -24.25 -21.94 2.55
C ILE A 618 -23.01 -21.04 2.73
N GLN A 619 -22.42 -20.53 1.64
CA GLN A 619 -21.26 -19.63 1.64
C GLN A 619 -20.06 -20.14 2.46
N LEU A 620 -19.86 -21.47 2.53
CA LEU A 620 -18.72 -22.11 3.22
C LEU A 620 -17.62 -22.57 2.29
N PRO A 621 -17.90 -23.21 1.13
CA PRO A 621 -16.82 -23.59 0.21
C PRO A 621 -16.06 -22.35 -0.27
N LEU A 622 -14.73 -22.38 -0.16
CA LEU A 622 -13.87 -21.31 -0.65
C LEU A 622 -13.39 -21.62 -2.08
N SER A 623 -13.36 -20.57 -2.90
CA SER A 623 -12.78 -20.62 -4.24
C SER A 623 -11.43 -19.89 -4.22
N ASP A 624 -10.39 -20.57 -4.69
CA ASP A 624 -9.05 -20.01 -4.82
C ASP A 624 -8.85 -19.31 -6.19
N CYS A 625 -9.95 -19.18 -6.97
CA CYS A 625 -10.03 -18.42 -8.22
C CYS A 625 -11.11 -17.36 -8.11
N GLY A 626 -10.72 -16.10 -8.05
CA GLY A 626 -11.62 -14.95 -8.13
C GLY A 626 -11.80 -14.50 -9.58
N VAL A 627 -13.04 -14.11 -9.96
CA VAL A 627 -13.33 -13.63 -11.33
C VAL A 627 -14.21 -12.39 -11.29
N VAL A 628 -13.82 -11.39 -12.06
CA VAL A 628 -14.55 -10.12 -12.21
C VAL A 628 -14.89 -9.85 -13.68
N ALA A 629 -16.10 -9.38 -13.94
CA ALA A 629 -16.53 -8.95 -15.28
C ALA A 629 -15.98 -7.55 -15.61
N LEU A 630 -15.68 -7.30 -16.88
CA LEU A 630 -15.17 -6.01 -17.34
C LEU A 630 -16.27 -5.01 -17.68
N ASP A 631 -17.43 -5.48 -18.16
CA ASP A 631 -18.61 -4.66 -18.40
C ASP A 631 -19.89 -5.27 -17.81
N TYR A 632 -21.04 -4.63 -18.00
CA TYR A 632 -22.31 -5.06 -17.40
C TYR A 632 -23.15 -5.98 -18.30
N ARG A 633 -22.79 -6.16 -19.56
CA ARG A 633 -23.56 -6.92 -20.54
C ARG A 633 -22.77 -8.04 -21.21
N GLY A 634 -21.45 -7.91 -21.22
CA GLY A 634 -20.57 -8.86 -21.85
C GLY A 634 -20.32 -10.12 -21.02
N GLU A 635 -19.51 -10.98 -21.58
CA GLU A 635 -19.09 -12.25 -20.98
C GLU A 635 -17.59 -12.24 -20.61
N LYS A 636 -16.88 -11.17 -21.00
CA LYS A 636 -15.43 -11.05 -20.79
C LYS A 636 -15.13 -10.61 -19.36
N GLY A 637 -14.03 -11.14 -18.84
CA GLY A 637 -13.61 -10.85 -17.49
C GLY A 637 -12.12 -11.05 -17.27
N ILE A 638 -11.71 -10.90 -16.01
CA ILE A 638 -10.37 -11.20 -15.52
C ILE A 638 -10.50 -12.23 -14.39
N ALA A 639 -9.68 -13.29 -14.45
CA ALA A 639 -9.48 -14.19 -13.34
C ALA A 639 -8.21 -13.82 -12.59
N THR A 640 -8.18 -14.09 -11.28
CA THR A 640 -7.01 -13.99 -10.43
C THR A 640 -6.95 -15.15 -9.44
N SER A 641 -5.73 -15.57 -9.11
CA SER A 641 -5.45 -16.61 -8.13
C SER A 641 -4.12 -16.34 -7.43
N LEU A 642 -3.85 -17.12 -6.39
CA LEU A 642 -2.64 -17.02 -5.58
C LEU A 642 -1.97 -18.37 -5.40
N GLY A 643 -0.65 -18.37 -5.20
CA GLY A 643 0.11 -19.56 -4.85
C GLY A 643 1.32 -19.23 -3.97
N HIS A 644 1.60 -20.09 -2.99
CA HIS A 644 2.73 -19.97 -2.08
C HIS A 644 3.07 -21.31 -1.41
N ALA A 645 4.35 -21.57 -1.17
CA ALA A 645 4.81 -22.81 -0.53
C ALA A 645 6.01 -22.57 0.39
N PRO A 646 5.92 -21.73 1.44
CA PRO A 646 7.06 -21.35 2.26
C PRO A 646 7.63 -22.52 3.08
N GLN A 647 6.82 -23.50 3.47
CA GLN A 647 7.29 -24.71 4.16
C GLN A 647 8.21 -25.55 3.25
N ALA A 648 7.81 -25.71 1.99
CA ALA A 648 8.65 -26.37 1.00
C ALA A 648 9.91 -25.54 0.69
N ALA A 649 9.78 -24.20 0.62
CA ALA A 649 10.90 -23.30 0.41
C ALA A 649 11.91 -23.34 1.57
N LEU A 650 11.45 -23.51 2.81
CA LEU A 650 12.34 -23.68 3.97
C LEU A 650 13.22 -24.92 3.81
N ALA A 651 12.66 -26.03 3.35
CA ALA A 651 13.40 -27.24 3.06
C ALA A 651 14.25 -27.11 1.78
N ASN A 652 13.65 -26.62 0.69
CA ASN A 652 14.30 -26.47 -0.61
C ASN A 652 13.76 -25.22 -1.32
N PRO A 653 14.56 -24.16 -1.45
CA PRO A 653 14.08 -22.89 -2.01
C PRO A 653 13.65 -22.98 -3.48
N ALA A 654 14.32 -23.84 -4.28
CA ALA A 654 13.94 -24.08 -5.66
C ALA A 654 12.56 -24.77 -5.76
N ALA A 655 12.36 -25.84 -4.99
CA ALA A 655 11.10 -26.56 -4.96
C ALA A 655 9.94 -25.67 -4.48
N GLY A 656 10.14 -24.88 -3.40
CA GLY A 656 9.12 -23.97 -2.90
C GLY A 656 8.70 -22.92 -3.91
N SER A 657 9.65 -22.36 -4.65
CA SER A 657 9.34 -21.38 -5.70
C SER A 657 8.56 -21.96 -6.87
N VAL A 658 8.93 -23.15 -7.32
CA VAL A 658 8.20 -23.88 -8.38
C VAL A 658 6.79 -24.24 -7.92
N LEU A 659 6.64 -24.74 -6.69
CA LEU A 659 5.33 -25.03 -6.11
C LEU A 659 4.43 -23.80 -5.98
N SER A 660 4.99 -22.63 -5.63
CA SER A 660 4.22 -21.39 -5.56
C SER A 660 3.64 -21.00 -6.92
N VAL A 661 4.41 -21.16 -8.01
CA VAL A 661 3.89 -20.94 -9.38
C VAL A 661 2.85 -22.01 -9.72
N ALA A 662 3.13 -23.27 -9.44
CA ALA A 662 2.22 -24.38 -9.74
C ALA A 662 0.85 -24.21 -9.03
N GLU A 663 0.85 -23.81 -7.77
CA GLU A 663 -0.38 -23.55 -7.01
C GLU A 663 -1.19 -22.39 -7.65
N ALA A 664 -0.56 -21.26 -7.96
CA ALA A 664 -1.25 -20.17 -8.62
C ALA A 664 -1.88 -20.60 -9.95
N LEU A 665 -1.17 -21.41 -10.75
CA LEU A 665 -1.68 -21.89 -12.03
C LEU A 665 -2.79 -22.93 -11.86
N THR A 666 -2.68 -23.86 -10.92
CA THR A 666 -3.74 -24.87 -10.66
C THR A 666 -4.98 -24.25 -10.05
N ASN A 667 -4.87 -23.10 -9.41
CA ASN A 667 -6.01 -22.34 -8.92
C ASN A 667 -6.71 -21.53 -10.02
N ILE A 668 -5.99 -20.95 -11.00
CA ILE A 668 -6.61 -20.13 -12.05
C ILE A 668 -7.28 -20.95 -13.16
N VAL A 669 -6.90 -22.21 -13.38
CA VAL A 669 -7.42 -23.05 -14.48
C VAL A 669 -8.91 -23.36 -14.38
N TRP A 670 -9.54 -23.08 -13.26
CA TRP A 670 -11.00 -23.20 -13.09
C TRP A 670 -11.78 -22.12 -13.81
N ALA A 671 -11.12 -21.06 -14.29
CA ALA A 671 -11.68 -20.07 -15.21
C ALA A 671 -11.31 -20.41 -16.66
N PRO A 672 -12.22 -20.20 -17.64
CA PRO A 672 -11.92 -20.44 -19.05
C PRO A 672 -11.03 -19.32 -19.59
N MET A 673 -9.71 -19.46 -19.41
CA MET A 673 -8.71 -18.52 -19.90
C MET A 673 -8.78 -18.36 -21.41
N ALA A 674 -8.77 -17.11 -21.92
CA ALA A 674 -9.06 -16.79 -23.32
C ALA A 674 -8.12 -17.49 -24.31
N GLU A 675 -6.82 -17.59 -24.01
CA GLU A 675 -5.79 -18.22 -24.83
C GLU A 675 -4.94 -19.22 -24.00
N GLY A 676 -5.58 -19.87 -23.02
CA GLY A 676 -4.85 -20.78 -22.12
C GLY A 676 -3.78 -20.03 -21.32
N LEU A 677 -2.59 -20.62 -21.20
CA LEU A 677 -1.47 -20.02 -20.46
C LEU A 677 -0.92 -18.74 -21.10
N ASP A 678 -1.09 -18.53 -22.41
CA ASP A 678 -0.61 -17.34 -23.11
C ASP A 678 -1.35 -16.05 -22.66
N SER A 679 -2.54 -16.20 -22.08
CA SER A 679 -3.29 -15.07 -21.49
C SER A 679 -3.04 -14.86 -20.00
N VAL A 680 -2.15 -15.66 -19.38
CA VAL A 680 -1.81 -15.56 -17.95
C VAL A 680 -0.48 -14.85 -17.77
N SER A 681 -0.47 -13.84 -16.91
CA SER A 681 0.74 -13.19 -16.41
C SER A 681 0.84 -13.32 -14.90
N LEU A 682 2.06 -13.34 -14.40
CA LEU A 682 2.33 -13.53 -12.97
C LEU A 682 2.91 -12.26 -12.34
N SER A 683 2.57 -12.03 -11.06
CA SER A 683 3.30 -11.15 -10.16
C SER A 683 4.01 -12.01 -9.13
N ALA A 684 5.34 -11.93 -9.04
CA ALA A 684 6.11 -12.67 -8.04
C ALA A 684 6.59 -11.73 -6.93
N ASN A 685 6.20 -12.02 -5.69
CA ASN A 685 6.44 -11.14 -4.56
C ASN A 685 7.28 -11.89 -3.51
N TRP A 686 8.47 -11.36 -3.25
CA TRP A 686 9.51 -12.02 -2.46
C TRP A 686 9.60 -11.41 -1.06
N MET A 687 9.36 -12.22 -0.04
CA MET A 687 9.55 -11.90 1.37
C MET A 687 10.67 -12.78 1.92
N TRP A 688 11.86 -12.22 2.11
CA TRP A 688 13.05 -13.02 2.44
C TRP A 688 13.86 -12.40 3.58
N PRO A 689 14.39 -13.21 4.49
CA PRO A 689 15.23 -12.73 5.59
C PRO A 689 16.69 -12.58 5.14
N CYS A 690 16.95 -11.71 4.15
CA CYS A 690 18.30 -11.49 3.63
C CYS A 690 19.25 -11.06 4.74
N ARG A 691 20.48 -11.56 4.68
CA ARG A 691 21.55 -11.30 5.66
C ARG A 691 21.20 -11.70 7.10
N ALA A 692 20.08 -12.42 7.29
CA ALA A 692 19.67 -12.85 8.63
C ALA A 692 20.58 -13.95 9.19
N GLN A 693 21.04 -14.85 8.31
CA GLN A 693 21.97 -15.93 8.61
C GLN A 693 22.72 -16.36 7.33
N GLU A 694 23.82 -17.09 7.51
CA GLU A 694 24.61 -17.63 6.42
C GLU A 694 23.78 -18.58 5.55
N GLY A 695 23.82 -18.41 4.24
CA GLY A 695 23.11 -19.17 3.25
C GLY A 695 21.76 -18.61 2.81
N GLU A 696 21.16 -17.65 3.49
CA GLU A 696 19.85 -17.13 3.11
C GLU A 696 19.87 -16.32 1.82
N ASP A 697 20.93 -15.57 1.55
CA ASP A 697 21.05 -14.83 0.29
C ASP A 697 21.28 -15.78 -0.91
N ALA A 698 22.06 -16.85 -0.71
CA ALA A 698 22.24 -17.91 -1.71
C ALA A 698 20.93 -18.67 -1.97
N ARG A 699 20.12 -18.88 -0.94
CA ARG A 699 18.79 -19.49 -1.04
C ARG A 699 17.81 -18.62 -1.83
N LEU A 700 17.82 -17.30 -1.61
CA LEU A 700 17.04 -16.34 -2.41
C LEU A 700 17.42 -16.42 -3.89
N TYR A 701 18.74 -16.40 -4.18
CA TYR A 701 19.23 -16.52 -5.55
C TYR A 701 18.73 -17.81 -6.22
N THR A 702 18.85 -18.94 -5.53
CA THR A 702 18.36 -20.25 -6.00
C THR A 702 16.86 -20.26 -6.25
N ALA A 703 16.08 -19.66 -5.35
CA ALA A 703 14.64 -19.56 -5.44
C ALA A 703 14.18 -18.75 -6.66
N VAL A 704 14.78 -17.56 -6.87
CA VAL A 704 14.46 -16.70 -8.03
C VAL A 704 14.85 -17.38 -9.34
N LYS A 705 16.03 -17.99 -9.38
CA LYS A 705 16.48 -18.74 -10.57
C LYS A 705 15.52 -19.87 -10.94
N ALA A 706 15.12 -20.69 -9.97
CA ALA A 706 14.20 -21.79 -10.19
C ALA A 706 12.83 -21.33 -10.69
N LEU A 707 12.28 -20.26 -10.11
CA LEU A 707 11.03 -19.68 -10.58
C LEU A 707 11.15 -19.18 -12.01
N SER A 708 12.21 -18.43 -12.32
CA SER A 708 12.45 -17.91 -13.67
C SER A 708 12.56 -19.03 -14.71
N ASP A 709 13.39 -20.02 -14.45
CA ASP A 709 13.59 -21.17 -15.35
C ASP A 709 12.29 -21.97 -15.55
N PHE A 710 11.49 -22.16 -14.50
CA PHE A 710 10.20 -22.83 -14.58
C PHE A 710 9.18 -22.03 -15.39
N CYS A 711 9.06 -20.73 -15.15
CA CYS A 711 8.18 -19.86 -15.93
C CYS A 711 8.57 -19.83 -17.41
N CYS A 712 9.88 -19.74 -17.74
CA CYS A 712 10.35 -19.85 -19.12
C CYS A 712 9.98 -21.19 -19.75
N SER A 713 10.11 -22.31 -19.02
CA SER A 713 9.74 -23.63 -19.52
C SER A 713 8.24 -23.79 -19.81
N LEU A 714 7.39 -23.08 -19.07
CA LEU A 714 5.95 -23.01 -19.27
C LEU A 714 5.52 -21.94 -20.27
N GLN A 715 6.46 -21.15 -20.78
CA GLN A 715 6.20 -20.00 -21.67
C GLN A 715 5.31 -18.93 -21.04
N ILE A 716 5.42 -18.72 -19.73
CA ILE A 716 4.69 -17.71 -18.95
C ILE A 716 5.64 -16.60 -18.52
N ASN A 717 5.16 -15.37 -18.46
CA ASN A 717 5.93 -14.21 -18.02
C ASN A 717 5.64 -13.79 -16.60
N VAL A 718 6.62 -13.04 -16.01
CA VAL A 718 6.54 -12.40 -14.70
C VAL A 718 6.81 -10.91 -14.89
N PRO A 719 5.86 -10.11 -15.41
CA PRO A 719 6.08 -8.72 -15.81
C PRO A 719 6.11 -7.74 -14.63
N THR A 720 5.77 -8.17 -13.44
CA THR A 720 5.72 -7.35 -12.23
C THR A 720 6.01 -8.18 -10.98
N GLY A 721 6.35 -7.52 -9.91
CA GLY A 721 6.59 -8.11 -8.60
C GLY A 721 7.03 -7.07 -7.59
N LYS A 722 7.24 -7.49 -6.37
CA LYS A 722 7.72 -6.67 -5.26
C LYS A 722 8.60 -7.51 -4.34
N ASP A 723 9.42 -6.85 -3.53
CA ASP A 723 10.22 -7.51 -2.52
C ASP A 723 10.11 -6.85 -1.14
N SER A 724 10.39 -7.64 -0.10
CA SER A 724 10.55 -7.21 1.29
C SER A 724 11.63 -8.10 1.91
N LEU A 725 12.88 -7.64 1.90
CA LEU A 725 14.05 -8.50 2.13
C LEU A 725 14.63 -8.41 3.55
N SER A 726 13.90 -7.82 4.48
CA SER A 726 14.28 -7.71 5.90
C SER A 726 13.31 -8.46 6.82
N MET A 727 12.95 -9.70 6.43
CA MET A 727 11.90 -10.49 7.11
C MET A 727 12.38 -11.12 8.41
N THR A 728 12.67 -10.26 9.38
CA THR A 728 13.13 -10.65 10.71
C THR A 728 12.53 -9.71 11.76
N GLN A 729 12.15 -10.25 12.92
CA GLN A 729 11.76 -9.49 14.09
C GLN A 729 12.77 -9.67 15.22
N LYS A 730 13.18 -8.55 15.84
CA LYS A 730 14.03 -8.51 17.01
C LYS A 730 13.24 -8.10 18.23
N TYR A 731 13.52 -8.77 19.34
CA TYR A 731 12.90 -8.50 20.63
C TYR A 731 13.89 -7.81 21.58
N PRO A 732 13.42 -7.02 22.57
CA PRO A 732 14.28 -6.32 23.52
C PRO A 732 15.17 -7.24 24.38
N ASN A 733 14.77 -8.49 24.55
CA ASN A 733 15.55 -9.53 25.26
C ASN A 733 16.70 -10.11 24.41
N GLY A 734 16.90 -9.61 23.19
CA GLY A 734 17.89 -10.11 22.23
C GLY A 734 17.44 -11.31 21.39
N GLU A 735 16.24 -11.79 21.60
CA GLU A 735 15.65 -12.86 20.78
C GLU A 735 15.39 -12.37 19.34
N LYS A 736 15.65 -13.25 18.38
CA LYS A 736 15.45 -13.00 16.96
C LYS A 736 14.56 -14.08 16.39
N ILE A 737 13.52 -13.68 15.67
CA ILE A 737 12.61 -14.58 14.94
C ILE A 737 12.76 -14.29 13.46
N ILE A 738 13.07 -15.32 12.69
CA ILE A 738 13.30 -15.25 11.24
C ILE A 738 12.04 -15.73 10.52
N SER A 739 11.50 -14.94 9.60
CA SER A 739 10.41 -15.44 8.76
C SER A 739 10.96 -16.40 7.71
N PRO A 740 10.29 -17.52 7.44
CA PRO A 740 10.68 -18.40 6.32
C PRO A 740 10.75 -17.62 5.01
N GLY A 741 11.78 -17.88 4.20
CA GLY A 741 11.88 -17.31 2.86
C GLY A 741 10.65 -17.70 2.04
N THR A 742 9.90 -16.70 1.56
CA THR A 742 8.58 -16.86 0.96
C THR A 742 8.53 -16.16 -0.39
N VAL A 743 7.99 -16.81 -1.40
CA VAL A 743 7.47 -16.15 -2.60
C VAL A 743 5.97 -16.37 -2.69
N ILE A 744 5.23 -15.29 -2.91
CA ILE A 744 3.81 -15.36 -3.23
C ILE A 744 3.63 -14.96 -4.68
N VAL A 745 3.02 -15.85 -5.45
CA VAL A 745 2.75 -15.67 -6.87
C VAL A 745 1.26 -15.34 -7.03
N SER A 746 0.97 -14.19 -7.62
CA SER A 746 -0.37 -13.84 -8.06
C SER A 746 -0.46 -14.06 -9.56
N ALA A 747 -1.42 -14.86 -10.02
CA ALA A 747 -1.72 -15.05 -11.43
C ALA A 747 -2.93 -14.20 -11.82
N GLY A 748 -2.91 -13.66 -13.03
CA GLY A 748 -4.05 -12.90 -13.57
C GLY A 748 -4.11 -13.00 -15.09
N GLY A 749 -5.32 -12.97 -15.64
CA GLY A 749 -5.49 -13.04 -17.08
C GLY A 749 -6.91 -12.97 -17.56
N GLU A 750 -7.07 -12.80 -18.89
CA GLU A 750 -8.35 -12.67 -19.56
C GLU A 750 -9.16 -13.95 -19.49
N VAL A 751 -10.45 -13.82 -19.12
CA VAL A 751 -11.47 -14.88 -19.14
C VAL A 751 -12.39 -14.68 -20.33
N SER A 752 -12.57 -15.74 -21.12
CA SER A 752 -13.41 -15.72 -22.32
C SER A 752 -14.91 -15.66 -22.01
N ASP A 753 -15.35 -16.27 -20.89
CA ASP A 753 -16.74 -16.29 -20.46
C ASP A 753 -16.82 -16.44 -18.93
N VAL A 754 -17.17 -15.35 -18.23
CA VAL A 754 -17.29 -15.30 -16.77
C VAL A 754 -18.39 -16.22 -16.21
N LYS A 755 -19.32 -16.68 -17.04
CA LYS A 755 -20.42 -17.57 -16.64
C LYS A 755 -19.97 -19.04 -16.59
N LYS A 756 -18.86 -19.38 -17.25
CA LYS A 756 -18.33 -20.77 -17.36
C LYS A 756 -17.25 -21.09 -16.34
N VAL A 757 -17.09 -20.29 -15.32
CA VAL A 757 -16.13 -20.55 -14.24
C VAL A 757 -16.61 -21.70 -13.37
N VAL A 758 -15.74 -22.69 -13.14
CA VAL A 758 -16.06 -23.84 -12.28
C VAL A 758 -16.05 -23.39 -10.81
N SER A 759 -17.03 -23.86 -10.05
CA SER A 759 -17.20 -23.59 -8.63
C SER A 759 -16.77 -24.80 -7.79
N PRO A 760 -16.19 -24.63 -6.57
CA PRO A 760 -15.91 -25.72 -5.66
C PRO A 760 -17.17 -26.33 -5.01
N VAL A 761 -18.35 -25.86 -5.36
CA VAL A 761 -19.63 -26.37 -4.85
C VAL A 761 -19.98 -27.67 -5.55
N LEU A 762 -20.11 -28.74 -4.75
CA LEU A 762 -20.56 -30.03 -5.28
C LEU A 762 -21.98 -29.95 -5.82
N VAL A 763 -22.16 -30.41 -7.03
CA VAL A 763 -23.47 -30.53 -7.66
C VAL A 763 -24.02 -31.93 -7.37
N ASN A 764 -25.19 -32.00 -6.75
CA ASN A 764 -25.85 -33.28 -6.47
C ASN A 764 -26.44 -33.89 -7.77
N ASP A 765 -25.59 -34.33 -8.66
CA ASP A 765 -25.89 -34.87 -9.97
C ASP A 765 -24.99 -36.10 -10.19
N GLU A 766 -25.55 -37.19 -10.71
CA GLU A 766 -24.81 -38.42 -11.03
C GLU A 766 -23.70 -38.20 -12.07
N LYS A 767 -23.65 -37.05 -12.73
CA LYS A 767 -22.64 -36.64 -13.70
C LYS A 767 -21.54 -35.75 -13.12
N SER A 768 -21.66 -35.37 -11.85
CA SER A 768 -20.63 -34.58 -11.16
C SER A 768 -19.42 -35.47 -10.85
N THR A 769 -18.25 -35.02 -11.21
CA THR A 769 -16.98 -35.71 -10.91
C THR A 769 -16.20 -34.87 -9.92
#